data_707baca69823b56baf1b108c0b855838
#
_entry.id   707baca69823b56baf1b108c0b855838
#
_cell.length_a   1.000
_cell.length_b   1.000
_cell.length_c   1.000
_cell.angle_alpha   90.00
_cell.angle_beta   90.00
_cell.angle_gamma   90.00
#
_symmetry.space_group_name_H-M   'P 1'
#
loop_
_entity.id
_entity.type
_entity.pdbx_description
1 polymer ?
#
loop_
_entity_poly.entity_id
_entity_poly.type
_entity_poly.pdbx_seq_one_letter_code
_entity_poly.pdbx_strand_id
1 'polypeptide(L)'
;MLQHYGKTTVIDLADLIEDRRTAEDQSECLAPVITYANYKKLLIRGKITAVRQGKGKGNSALIDYDSLPRDLRDKVDKRIGSDAVHVAVLRKWFSDHYQRDRQAQEYYPKRLRELNLTLSLERIAQLTEEYIVNASVLQSVRSLQADIRLLKRVMGGSKKVRWEQLASAIGYYRQEVGHTLPQSAPRFRKALREFEQKGYESLISKKFGNQQTRKVDHDTLRLLLAIDNDDTRPYNSTVADRYNDFVEGLVAIYNPETGELYDNRQYKPLSASTVAFYLNTPEAKALRGKVHDDYQTWRGKHQPYVMRKRPTMSLSKISLDDRDLKIKVNWREQGISETVSLKIYVAYDLASQAIIGYAFSGKKRHDIFIGCLRSTFRTLLSLGLPCPHEAEVEQHLVSDFRTSLMADGALFPKALFLAPGNSQAKGAEHFNRLFKYTIEKEYIPNTGRHYAKLEANQTSEEKSFDEHNDRFKVKAWAYEDAVAYYEELIYKYNHSPHSNEAYWGGRTRWEVLQESVNPELASIDEHRLAVLLGEHRATSVRRGAIKANYRSFALSPQAIGKLKDRNGKVDAYWWEQEEGQMDAVYIYEGGRYIETATEVERFNEATIEQTAEDRKKLHGQLQRVKSFDTYITERLPDKARLLKEETHRMLTDLEPQEVVTLRRGEDGELHDENETEDWLVTSPEVDDIRARALADL
;
A
#
# COMPACT_ATOMS: atom_id res chain seq x y z
N MET A 1 30.72 53.46 -22.76
CA MET A 1 31.52 52.45 -22.01
C MET A 1 31.75 51.21 -22.86
N LEU A 2 32.88 50.50 -22.66
CA LEU A 2 33.06 49.18 -23.32
C LEU A 2 32.08 48.14 -22.76
N GLN A 3 31.39 47.44 -23.64
CA GLN A 3 30.39 46.42 -23.34
C GLN A 3 30.73 45.13 -24.08
N HIS A 4 30.16 44.02 -23.69
CA HIS A 4 30.19 42.78 -24.48
C HIS A 4 28.85 42.55 -25.17
N TYR A 5 28.91 42.26 -26.45
CA TYR A 5 27.77 41.82 -27.24
C TYR A 5 28.12 40.45 -27.87
N GLY A 6 27.64 39.40 -27.27
CA GLY A 6 28.13 38.04 -27.55
C GLY A 6 29.62 37.93 -27.20
N LYS A 7 30.44 37.46 -28.12
CA LYS A 7 31.91 37.34 -27.95
C LYS A 7 32.70 38.57 -28.33
N THR A 8 32.08 39.68 -28.76
CA THR A 8 32.74 40.85 -29.28
C THR A 8 32.72 41.99 -28.24
N THR A 9 33.85 42.62 -28.02
CA THR A 9 33.96 43.82 -27.21
C THR A 9 33.48 45.01 -28.06
N VAL A 10 32.42 45.69 -27.59
CA VAL A 10 31.78 46.79 -28.34
C VAL A 10 31.76 48.06 -27.54
N ILE A 11 31.74 49.16 -28.27
CA ILE A 11 31.50 50.50 -27.73
C ILE A 11 30.25 51.09 -28.34
N ASP A 12 29.47 51.79 -27.54
CA ASP A 12 28.29 52.48 -28.01
C ASP A 12 28.70 53.73 -28.87
N LEU A 13 28.05 53.86 -30.04
CA LEU A 13 28.31 54.98 -30.90
C LEU A 13 28.05 56.31 -30.18
N ALA A 14 27.07 56.42 -29.31
CA ALA A 14 26.78 57.57 -28.51
C ALA A 14 28.00 57.99 -27.67
N ASP A 15 28.66 57.00 -27.03
CA ASP A 15 29.87 57.21 -26.23
C ASP A 15 31.06 57.77 -27.09
N LEU A 16 31.12 57.45 -28.38
CA LEU A 16 32.16 57.86 -29.27
C LEU A 16 31.97 59.34 -29.81
N ILE A 17 30.70 59.69 -30.00
CA ILE A 17 30.36 60.99 -30.62
C ILE A 17 30.00 62.09 -29.59
N GLU A 18 29.72 61.72 -28.37
CA GLU A 18 29.30 62.64 -27.32
C GLU A 18 30.44 63.58 -26.91
N ASP A 19 30.17 64.89 -26.86
CA ASP A 19 31.06 65.83 -26.27
C ASP A 19 30.74 66.00 -24.79
N ARG A 20 31.67 65.59 -23.91
CA ARG A 20 31.51 65.58 -22.44
C ARG A 20 32.24 66.77 -21.82
N ARG A 21 32.81 67.69 -22.61
CA ARG A 21 33.48 68.87 -22.09
C ARG A 21 32.45 69.81 -21.48
N THR A 22 32.81 70.37 -20.34
CA THR A 22 32.02 71.38 -19.64
C THR A 22 32.75 72.75 -19.73
N ALA A 23 32.07 73.79 -19.31
CA ALA A 23 32.72 75.14 -19.28
C ALA A 23 33.96 75.18 -18.35
N GLU A 24 33.97 74.27 -17.34
CA GLU A 24 35.05 74.23 -16.35
C GLU A 24 36.14 73.20 -16.71
N ASP A 25 35.82 72.17 -17.50
CA ASP A 25 36.75 71.12 -17.90
C ASP A 25 36.75 70.89 -19.42
N GLN A 26 37.74 71.44 -20.06
CA GLN A 26 38.00 71.41 -21.51
C GLN A 26 39.03 70.34 -21.89
N SER A 27 39.28 69.38 -21.04
CA SER A 27 40.27 68.28 -21.27
C SER A 27 40.00 67.52 -22.56
N GLU A 28 41.08 67.22 -23.28
CA GLU A 28 41.03 66.52 -24.58
C GLU A 28 40.42 65.12 -24.49
N CYS A 29 40.45 64.52 -23.32
CA CYS A 29 39.86 63.22 -23.08
C CYS A 29 38.32 63.25 -23.01
N LEU A 30 37.70 64.42 -22.82
CA LEU A 30 36.26 64.61 -22.81
C LEU A 30 35.72 65.05 -24.21
N ALA A 31 36.60 65.36 -25.16
CA ALA A 31 36.23 65.70 -26.53
C ALA A 31 35.65 64.42 -27.26
N PRO A 32 34.78 64.59 -28.25
CA PRO A 32 34.31 63.47 -29.07
C PRO A 32 35.48 62.69 -29.69
N VAL A 33 35.45 61.38 -29.59
CA VAL A 33 36.47 60.52 -30.19
C VAL A 33 36.40 60.59 -31.70
N ILE A 34 35.21 60.70 -32.26
CA ILE A 34 34.92 60.78 -33.69
C ILE A 34 33.62 61.55 -33.92
N THR A 35 33.57 62.30 -35.01
CA THR A 35 32.32 62.93 -35.44
C THR A 35 31.41 61.90 -36.16
N TYR A 36 30.11 62.13 -36.09
CA TYR A 36 29.13 61.21 -36.75
C TYR A 36 29.40 61.10 -38.28
N ALA A 37 29.80 62.16 -38.92
CA ALA A 37 30.16 62.19 -40.34
C ALA A 37 31.37 61.27 -40.63
N ASN A 38 32.40 61.34 -39.80
CA ASN A 38 33.57 60.47 -39.94
C ASN A 38 33.28 59.03 -39.61
N TYR A 39 32.42 58.79 -38.63
CA TYR A 39 31.91 57.41 -38.33
C TYR A 39 31.27 56.78 -39.57
N LYS A 40 30.36 57.51 -40.24
CA LYS A 40 29.72 57.02 -41.48
C LYS A 40 30.73 56.71 -42.59
N LYS A 41 31.72 57.62 -42.79
CA LYS A 41 32.76 57.40 -43.78
C LYS A 41 33.63 56.19 -43.50
N LEU A 42 33.97 55.91 -42.24
CA LEU A 42 34.76 54.74 -41.85
C LEU A 42 33.99 53.49 -41.97
N LEU A 43 32.70 53.49 -41.64
CA LEU A 43 31.79 52.34 -41.77
C LEU A 43 31.60 51.92 -43.24
N ILE A 44 31.32 52.94 -44.13
CA ILE A 44 31.18 52.71 -45.58
C ILE A 44 32.46 52.16 -46.19
N ARG A 45 33.62 52.65 -45.73
CA ARG A 45 34.94 52.19 -46.19
C ARG A 45 35.38 50.85 -45.59
N GLY A 46 34.55 50.23 -44.78
CA GLY A 46 34.87 48.94 -44.13
C GLY A 46 35.99 48.97 -43.11
N LYS A 47 36.40 50.21 -42.66
CA LYS A 47 37.51 50.43 -41.73
C LYS A 47 37.08 50.23 -40.26
N ILE A 48 35.78 50.23 -39.98
CA ILE A 48 35.15 49.87 -38.70
C ILE A 48 33.97 48.98 -38.92
N THR A 49 33.69 48.11 -37.95
CA THR A 49 32.59 47.17 -38.01
C THR A 49 31.53 47.52 -36.98
N ALA A 50 30.29 47.66 -37.40
CA ALA A 50 29.14 47.80 -36.50
C ALA A 50 28.53 46.40 -36.25
N VAL A 51 28.62 45.92 -35.03
CA VAL A 51 28.06 44.63 -34.60
C VAL A 51 26.51 44.69 -34.52
N ARG A 52 25.99 45.87 -34.17
CA ARG A 52 24.56 46.19 -34.20
C ARG A 52 24.35 47.59 -34.80
N GLN A 53 23.48 47.70 -35.76
CA GLN A 53 23.09 49.00 -36.32
C GLN A 53 22.06 49.67 -35.41
N GLY A 54 22.18 51.01 -35.26
CA GLY A 54 21.22 51.79 -34.49
C GLY A 54 19.86 51.85 -35.18
N LYS A 55 18.78 51.63 -34.43
CA LYS A 55 17.40 51.76 -34.89
C LYS A 55 16.61 52.62 -33.94
N GLY A 56 16.45 53.95 -34.27
CA GLY A 56 15.56 54.86 -33.56
C GLY A 56 16.06 55.36 -32.18
N LYS A 57 15.21 56.17 -31.48
CA LYS A 57 15.52 56.74 -30.17
C LYS A 57 15.77 55.63 -29.12
N GLY A 58 16.92 55.63 -28.46
CA GLY A 58 17.30 54.69 -27.40
C GLY A 58 18.05 53.47 -27.89
N ASN A 59 18.22 53.21 -29.18
CA ASN A 59 18.94 52.05 -29.73
C ASN A 59 20.13 52.55 -30.57
N SER A 60 21.24 52.89 -29.93
CA SER A 60 22.44 53.33 -30.62
C SER A 60 23.19 52.17 -31.28
N ALA A 61 24.04 52.45 -32.25
CA ALA A 61 24.87 51.46 -32.91
C ALA A 61 25.98 50.98 -31.94
N LEU A 62 26.26 49.67 -31.98
CA LEU A 62 27.37 49.05 -31.24
C LEU A 62 28.49 48.77 -32.23
N ILE A 63 29.68 49.34 -31.97
CA ILE A 63 30.84 49.25 -32.82
C ILE A 63 31.85 48.31 -32.20
N ASP A 64 32.41 47.40 -33.01
CA ASP A 64 33.46 46.50 -32.57
C ASP A 64 34.72 47.33 -32.23
N TYR A 65 35.09 47.29 -30.93
CA TYR A 65 36.26 48.01 -30.42
C TYR A 65 37.56 47.61 -31.13
N ASP A 66 37.72 46.31 -31.43
CA ASP A 66 38.92 45.81 -32.12
C ASP A 66 39.00 46.23 -33.60
N SER A 67 37.88 46.61 -34.19
CA SER A 67 37.83 47.15 -35.55
C SER A 67 38.21 48.62 -35.63
N LEU A 68 38.28 49.34 -34.51
CA LEU A 68 38.65 50.77 -34.50
C LEU A 68 40.10 50.94 -34.95
N PRO A 69 40.40 51.98 -35.85
CA PRO A 69 41.76 52.43 -36.14
C PRO A 69 42.53 52.76 -34.86
N ARG A 70 43.83 52.55 -34.88
CA ARG A 70 44.69 52.69 -33.69
C ARG A 70 44.57 54.09 -33.04
N ASP A 71 44.52 55.12 -33.83
CA ASP A 71 44.36 56.50 -33.37
C ASP A 71 43.06 56.81 -32.65
N LEU A 72 41.96 56.16 -33.11
CA LEU A 72 40.67 56.26 -32.46
C LEU A 72 40.61 55.36 -31.20
N ARG A 73 41.25 54.21 -31.23
CA ARG A 73 41.35 53.31 -30.08
C ARG A 73 42.13 53.94 -28.94
N ASP A 74 43.28 54.58 -29.26
CA ASP A 74 44.11 55.36 -28.28
C ASP A 74 43.28 56.44 -27.60
N LYS A 75 42.40 57.14 -28.37
CA LYS A 75 41.48 58.17 -27.83
C LYS A 75 40.40 57.57 -26.93
N VAL A 76 39.83 56.39 -27.30
CA VAL A 76 38.86 55.68 -26.48
C VAL A 76 39.51 55.25 -25.17
N ASP A 77 40.73 54.72 -25.24
CA ASP A 77 41.48 54.22 -24.06
C ASP A 77 41.78 55.36 -23.08
N LYS A 78 42.15 56.54 -23.60
CA LYS A 78 42.34 57.75 -22.78
C LYS A 78 41.04 58.17 -22.12
N ARG A 79 39.91 58.09 -22.83
CA ARG A 79 38.58 58.55 -22.35
C ARG A 79 37.97 57.64 -21.33
N ILE A 80 38.12 56.28 -21.49
CA ILE A 80 37.52 55.26 -20.64
C ILE A 80 38.44 54.92 -19.46
N GLY A 81 39.73 55.22 -19.57
CA GLY A 81 40.77 54.78 -18.64
C GLY A 81 41.36 53.43 -19.01
N SER A 82 42.69 53.31 -18.92
CA SER A 82 43.42 52.11 -19.34
C SER A 82 42.96 50.81 -18.61
N ASP A 83 42.50 50.95 -17.39
CA ASP A 83 42.08 49.79 -16.56
C ASP A 83 40.77 49.15 -17.04
N ALA A 84 39.80 49.96 -17.47
CA ALA A 84 38.54 49.45 -18.02
C ALA A 84 38.75 48.73 -19.36
N VAL A 85 39.68 49.23 -20.18
CA VAL A 85 40.05 48.58 -21.44
C VAL A 85 40.70 47.22 -21.19
N HIS A 86 41.63 47.15 -20.26
CA HIS A 86 42.29 45.89 -19.91
C HIS A 86 41.29 44.85 -19.37
N VAL A 87 40.32 45.27 -18.55
CA VAL A 87 39.24 44.39 -18.06
C VAL A 87 38.37 43.85 -19.21
N ALA A 88 38.03 44.70 -20.19
CA ALA A 88 37.26 44.29 -21.35
C ALA A 88 38.00 43.28 -22.25
N VAL A 89 39.31 43.52 -22.49
CA VAL A 89 40.17 42.60 -23.25
C VAL A 89 40.32 41.25 -22.53
N LEU A 90 40.49 41.28 -21.21
CA LEU A 90 40.53 40.05 -20.39
C LEU A 90 39.23 39.26 -20.46
N ARG A 91 38.07 39.91 -20.38
CA ARG A 91 36.77 39.28 -20.51
C ARG A 91 36.64 38.57 -21.84
N LYS A 92 36.96 39.29 -22.94
CA LYS A 92 36.94 38.68 -24.28
C LYS A 92 37.86 37.46 -24.36
N TRP A 93 39.08 37.58 -23.83
CA TRP A 93 40.01 36.48 -23.81
C TRP A 93 39.45 35.26 -23.06
N PHE A 94 38.84 35.46 -21.90
CA PHE A 94 38.20 34.35 -21.15
C PHE A 94 37.04 33.73 -21.92
N SER A 95 36.17 34.53 -22.54
CA SER A 95 35.08 34.04 -23.36
C SER A 95 35.56 33.17 -24.54
N ASP A 96 36.68 33.61 -25.18
CA ASP A 96 37.23 32.89 -26.35
C ASP A 96 38.01 31.62 -25.99
N HIS A 97 38.61 31.56 -24.78
CA HIS A 97 39.56 30.50 -24.41
C HIS A 97 39.05 29.64 -23.24
N TYR A 98 37.87 29.90 -22.72
CA TYR A 98 37.30 29.04 -21.67
C TYR A 98 36.99 27.67 -22.20
N GLN A 99 37.51 26.66 -21.52
CA GLN A 99 37.20 25.26 -21.78
C GLN A 99 36.88 24.56 -20.45
N ARG A 100 35.88 23.69 -20.47
CA ARG A 100 35.59 22.88 -19.30
C ARG A 100 36.74 21.91 -19.06
N ASP A 101 37.22 21.88 -17.83
CA ASP A 101 38.30 21.01 -17.42
C ASP A 101 37.81 19.53 -17.35
N ARG A 102 38.31 18.72 -18.28
CA ARG A 102 37.95 17.29 -18.38
C ARG A 102 38.37 16.50 -17.15
N GLN A 103 39.53 16.78 -16.58
CA GLN A 103 40.00 16.08 -15.39
C GLN A 103 39.13 16.44 -14.18
N ALA A 104 38.67 17.67 -14.05
CA ALA A 104 37.72 18.08 -13.03
C ALA A 104 36.38 17.35 -13.17
N GLN A 105 35.91 17.14 -14.42
CA GLN A 105 34.67 16.39 -14.70
C GLN A 105 34.74 14.93 -14.24
N GLU A 106 35.93 14.32 -14.28
CA GLU A 106 36.12 12.96 -13.79
C GLU A 106 36.36 12.90 -12.27
N TYR A 107 37.10 13.89 -11.74
CA TYR A 107 37.52 13.94 -10.36
C TYR A 107 36.37 14.21 -9.37
N TYR A 108 35.61 15.29 -9.56
CA TYR A 108 34.63 15.72 -8.55
C TYR A 108 33.45 14.78 -8.35
N PRO A 109 32.85 14.15 -9.38
CA PRO A 109 31.77 13.22 -9.17
C PRO A 109 32.18 12.01 -8.31
N LYS A 110 33.41 11.51 -8.54
CA LYS A 110 33.96 10.39 -7.76
C LYS A 110 34.29 10.83 -6.34
N ARG A 111 35.02 11.92 -6.19
CA ARG A 111 35.49 12.40 -4.89
C ARG A 111 34.37 12.84 -3.95
N LEU A 112 33.36 13.51 -4.46
CA LEU A 112 32.21 13.93 -3.62
C LEU A 112 31.36 12.74 -3.15
N ARG A 113 31.27 11.69 -3.93
CA ARG A 113 30.61 10.43 -3.49
C ARG A 113 31.41 9.75 -2.36
N GLU A 114 32.73 9.76 -2.46
CA GLU A 114 33.60 9.20 -1.42
C GLU A 114 33.57 9.97 -0.11
N LEU A 115 33.46 11.31 -0.19
CA LEU A 115 33.57 12.19 0.98
C LEU A 115 32.25 12.38 1.73
N ASN A 116 31.10 12.21 1.10
CA ASN A 116 29.85 12.56 1.75
C ASN A 116 28.67 11.70 1.41
N LEU A 117 28.30 10.91 2.36
CA LEU A 117 27.21 9.98 2.29
C LEU A 117 25.85 10.56 2.70
N THR A 118 25.79 11.81 3.20
CA THR A 118 24.58 12.41 3.78
C THR A 118 23.88 13.44 2.90
N LEU A 119 24.46 13.81 1.74
CA LEU A 119 23.87 14.74 0.80
C LEU A 119 22.97 14.05 -0.23
N SER A 120 21.89 14.73 -0.63
CA SER A 120 21.04 14.26 -1.73
C SER A 120 21.83 14.20 -3.05
N LEU A 121 21.45 13.30 -3.96
CA LEU A 121 22.06 13.19 -5.28
C LEU A 121 21.98 14.52 -6.07
N GLU A 122 20.88 15.25 -5.95
CA GLU A 122 20.71 16.57 -6.54
C GLU A 122 21.77 17.57 -6.02
N ARG A 123 22.00 17.60 -4.70
CA ARG A 123 22.98 18.50 -4.11
C ARG A 123 24.41 18.12 -4.49
N ILE A 124 24.73 16.84 -4.58
CA ILE A 124 26.01 16.35 -5.09
C ILE A 124 26.21 16.78 -6.54
N ALA A 125 25.19 16.69 -7.39
CA ALA A 125 25.25 17.14 -8.78
C ALA A 125 25.48 18.66 -8.88
N GLN A 126 24.78 19.46 -8.08
CA GLN A 126 24.98 20.93 -8.04
C GLN A 126 26.40 21.30 -7.60
N LEU A 127 26.91 20.69 -6.55
CA LEU A 127 28.28 20.93 -6.06
C LEU A 127 29.33 20.46 -7.06
N THR A 128 29.10 19.35 -7.71
CA THR A 128 29.96 18.84 -8.77
C THR A 128 30.10 19.86 -9.89
N GLU A 129 28.97 20.38 -10.37
CA GLU A 129 28.95 21.40 -11.43
C GLU A 129 29.66 22.68 -10.98
N GLU A 130 29.36 23.15 -9.78
CA GLU A 130 30.00 24.33 -9.19
C GLU A 130 31.52 24.17 -9.15
N TYR A 131 32.04 23.04 -8.68
CA TYR A 131 33.48 22.82 -8.57
C TYR A 131 34.16 22.65 -9.94
N ILE A 132 33.49 21.97 -10.89
CA ILE A 132 33.98 21.86 -12.27
C ILE A 132 34.13 23.24 -12.89
N VAL A 133 33.11 24.09 -12.77
CA VAL A 133 33.15 25.46 -13.31
C VAL A 133 34.26 26.28 -12.64
N ASN A 134 34.37 26.22 -11.32
CA ASN A 134 35.44 26.93 -10.58
C ASN A 134 36.84 26.46 -10.99
N ALA A 135 37.07 25.16 -11.12
CA ALA A 135 38.33 24.59 -11.58
C ALA A 135 38.67 25.05 -13.01
N SER A 136 37.68 25.02 -13.90
CA SER A 136 37.84 25.41 -15.30
C SER A 136 38.26 26.90 -15.42
N VAL A 137 37.66 27.78 -14.60
CA VAL A 137 38.07 29.20 -14.56
C VAL A 137 39.49 29.35 -14.03
N LEU A 138 39.86 28.66 -12.93
CA LEU A 138 41.22 28.72 -12.40
C LEU A 138 42.27 28.17 -13.37
N GLN A 139 41.93 27.10 -14.09
CA GLN A 139 42.79 26.48 -15.11
C GLN A 139 42.96 27.46 -16.31
N SER A 140 41.94 28.19 -16.73
CA SER A 140 42.05 29.22 -17.75
C SER A 140 43.00 30.37 -17.32
N VAL A 141 42.92 30.79 -16.05
CA VAL A 141 43.82 31.78 -15.49
C VAL A 141 45.27 31.26 -15.47
N ARG A 142 45.46 30.01 -15.11
CA ARG A 142 46.77 29.36 -15.11
C ARG A 142 47.40 29.28 -16.49
N SER A 143 46.58 28.96 -17.51
CA SER A 143 46.99 28.98 -18.91
C SER A 143 47.40 30.38 -19.40
N LEU A 144 46.67 31.40 -18.99
CA LEU A 144 46.99 32.78 -19.26
C LEU A 144 48.37 33.20 -18.65
N GLN A 145 48.63 32.77 -17.41
CA GLN A 145 49.89 33.07 -16.74
C GLN A 145 51.10 32.31 -17.34
N ALA A 146 50.90 31.15 -17.87
CA ALA A 146 51.96 30.34 -18.48
C ALA A 146 52.43 30.91 -19.83
N ASP A 147 51.58 31.64 -20.55
CA ASP A 147 51.96 32.30 -21.81
C ASP A 147 52.36 33.77 -21.60
N ILE A 148 53.64 34.01 -21.43
CA ILE A 148 54.20 35.37 -21.21
C ILE A 148 53.87 36.34 -22.38
N ARG A 149 53.79 35.83 -23.62
CA ARG A 149 53.50 36.66 -24.78
C ARG A 149 52.03 37.13 -24.76
N LEU A 150 51.18 36.19 -24.45
CA LEU A 150 49.76 36.43 -24.29
C LEU A 150 49.48 37.34 -23.09
N LEU A 151 50.11 37.08 -21.95
CA LEU A 151 50.01 37.90 -20.76
C LEU A 151 50.39 39.36 -21.02
N LYS A 152 51.52 39.61 -21.74
CA LYS A 152 51.94 40.96 -22.15
C LYS A 152 50.89 41.62 -23.03
N ARG A 153 50.30 40.90 -23.98
CA ARG A 153 49.26 41.43 -24.87
C ARG A 153 48.01 41.86 -24.09
N VAL A 154 47.55 41.01 -23.22
CA VAL A 154 46.32 41.17 -22.45
C VAL A 154 46.47 42.19 -21.31
N MET A 155 47.69 42.32 -20.73
CA MET A 155 47.99 43.19 -19.60
C MET A 155 48.67 44.53 -20.04
N GLY A 156 48.48 44.97 -21.28
CA GLY A 156 49.01 46.23 -21.78
C GLY A 156 50.56 46.36 -21.69
N GLY A 157 51.28 45.30 -22.10
CA GLY A 157 52.74 45.29 -22.10
C GLY A 157 53.42 44.82 -20.79
N SER A 158 52.64 44.66 -19.72
CA SER A 158 53.17 44.17 -18.43
C SER A 158 53.49 42.69 -18.46
N LYS A 159 54.64 42.29 -17.90
CA LYS A 159 54.98 40.87 -17.64
C LYS A 159 54.36 40.36 -16.33
N LYS A 160 53.75 41.25 -15.52
CA LYS A 160 53.18 40.90 -14.22
C LYS A 160 51.67 40.95 -14.31
N VAL A 161 51.01 40.03 -13.65
CA VAL A 161 49.56 39.98 -13.54
C VAL A 161 49.07 41.16 -12.72
N ARG A 162 48.14 41.95 -13.28
CA ARG A 162 47.43 43.02 -12.56
C ARG A 162 46.18 42.39 -11.93
N TRP A 163 46.32 41.97 -10.66
CA TRP A 163 45.32 41.14 -9.97
C TRP A 163 43.95 41.77 -9.84
N GLU A 164 43.87 43.11 -9.68
CA GLU A 164 42.59 43.79 -9.57
C GLU A 164 41.80 43.80 -10.89
N GLN A 165 42.50 44.02 -12.00
CA GLN A 165 41.90 43.97 -13.33
C GLN A 165 41.47 42.54 -13.68
N LEU A 166 42.31 41.55 -13.36
CA LEU A 166 41.99 40.13 -13.55
C LEU A 166 40.79 39.69 -12.73
N ALA A 167 40.74 40.04 -11.44
CA ALA A 167 39.64 39.70 -10.55
C ALA A 167 38.33 40.37 -10.99
N SER A 168 38.41 41.64 -11.45
CA SER A 168 37.28 42.37 -12.01
C SER A 168 36.75 41.70 -13.28
N ALA A 169 37.64 41.33 -14.22
CA ALA A 169 37.24 40.63 -15.45
C ALA A 169 36.57 39.27 -15.15
N ILE A 170 37.12 38.50 -14.22
CA ILE A 170 36.54 37.22 -13.78
C ILE A 170 35.22 37.43 -13.05
N GLY A 171 35.10 38.49 -12.24
CA GLY A 171 33.84 38.85 -11.58
C GLY A 171 32.70 39.11 -12.56
N TYR A 172 32.96 39.77 -13.66
CA TYR A 172 31.99 39.91 -14.76
C TYR A 172 31.71 38.60 -15.47
N TYR A 173 32.74 37.78 -15.70
CA TYR A 173 32.63 36.52 -16.37
C TYR A 173 31.79 35.49 -15.56
N ARG A 174 31.63 35.72 -14.25
CA ARG A 174 30.72 35.00 -13.40
C ARG A 174 29.28 34.92 -13.94
N GLN A 175 28.80 36.00 -14.56
CA GLN A 175 27.45 36.02 -15.13
C GLN A 175 27.30 35.10 -16.35
N GLU A 176 28.39 34.77 -17.02
CA GLU A 176 28.37 33.93 -18.22
C GLU A 176 28.47 32.43 -17.86
N VAL A 177 29.32 32.07 -16.88
CA VAL A 177 29.58 30.64 -16.56
C VAL A 177 29.12 30.21 -15.16
N GLY A 178 28.69 31.12 -14.30
CA GLY A 178 28.11 30.81 -13.00
C GLY A 178 29.12 30.38 -11.92
N HIS A 179 30.43 30.75 -12.04
CA HIS A 179 31.40 30.38 -11.04
C HIS A 179 31.18 31.07 -9.67
N THR A 180 31.64 30.44 -8.58
CA THR A 180 31.49 30.98 -7.21
C THR A 180 32.81 31.49 -6.60
N LEU A 181 33.86 31.60 -7.40
CA LEU A 181 35.18 32.07 -6.95
C LEU A 181 35.12 33.47 -6.33
N PRO A 182 36.04 33.81 -5.38
CA PRO A 182 36.09 35.12 -4.74
C PRO A 182 36.28 36.28 -5.73
N GLN A 183 35.56 37.39 -5.54
CA GLN A 183 35.64 38.56 -6.40
C GLN A 183 36.80 39.50 -6.03
N SER A 184 37.28 39.48 -4.78
CA SER A 184 38.39 40.36 -4.37
C SER A 184 39.74 39.80 -4.83
N ALA A 185 40.60 40.61 -5.39
CA ALA A 185 41.90 40.21 -5.91
C ALA A 185 42.79 39.43 -4.90
N PRO A 186 42.88 39.81 -3.60
CA PRO A 186 43.66 39.05 -2.65
C PRO A 186 43.10 37.65 -2.39
N ARG A 187 41.76 37.52 -2.27
CA ARG A 187 41.12 36.24 -2.03
C ARG A 187 41.16 35.36 -3.28
N PHE A 188 40.96 35.92 -4.45
CA PHE A 188 41.08 35.17 -5.71
C PHE A 188 42.50 34.65 -5.92
N ARG A 189 43.53 35.49 -5.69
CA ARG A 189 44.94 35.11 -5.74
C ARG A 189 45.28 33.99 -4.76
N LYS A 190 44.66 34.03 -3.56
CA LYS A 190 44.80 32.94 -2.56
C LYS A 190 44.17 31.64 -3.07
N ALA A 191 42.96 31.70 -3.60
CA ALA A 191 42.26 30.54 -4.16
C ALA A 191 43.07 29.89 -5.31
N LEU A 192 43.63 30.71 -6.20
CA LEU A 192 44.49 30.21 -7.29
C LEU A 192 45.76 29.54 -6.77
N ARG A 193 46.41 30.11 -5.78
CA ARG A 193 47.62 29.47 -5.16
C ARG A 193 47.28 28.16 -4.47
N GLU A 194 46.15 28.11 -3.75
CA GLU A 194 45.69 26.86 -3.11
C GLU A 194 45.37 25.81 -4.17
N PHE A 195 44.77 26.20 -5.29
CA PHE A 195 44.50 25.32 -6.41
C PHE A 195 45.81 24.81 -7.09
N GLU A 196 46.80 25.67 -7.25
CA GLU A 196 48.12 25.27 -7.77
C GLU A 196 48.86 24.28 -6.88
N GLN A 197 48.73 24.43 -5.55
CA GLN A 197 49.42 23.58 -4.57
C GLN A 197 48.71 22.25 -4.30
N LYS A 198 47.38 22.28 -4.21
CA LYS A 198 46.57 21.17 -3.75
C LYS A 198 45.66 20.56 -4.82
N GLY A 199 45.68 21.15 -6.03
CA GLY A 199 44.82 20.69 -7.12
C GLY A 199 43.34 20.86 -6.80
N TYR A 200 42.53 19.95 -7.33
CA TYR A 200 41.09 19.95 -7.23
C TYR A 200 40.53 19.87 -5.79
N GLU A 201 41.29 19.25 -4.89
CA GLU A 201 40.88 19.12 -3.47
C GLU A 201 40.75 20.49 -2.77
N SER A 202 41.47 21.51 -3.24
CA SER A 202 41.43 22.86 -2.67
C SER A 202 40.07 23.53 -2.78
N LEU A 203 39.28 23.18 -3.77
CA LEU A 203 37.95 23.75 -4.00
C LEU A 203 36.84 23.07 -3.20
N ILE A 204 37.12 21.85 -2.69
CA ILE A 204 36.17 21.13 -1.85
C ILE A 204 36.10 21.79 -0.48
N SER A 205 34.90 22.10 -0.04
CA SER A 205 34.69 22.70 1.28
C SER A 205 35.20 21.80 2.40
N LYS A 206 36.06 22.32 3.26
CA LYS A 206 36.55 21.60 4.45
C LYS A 206 35.45 21.22 5.45
N LYS A 207 34.22 21.70 5.24
CA LYS A 207 33.06 21.31 6.05
C LYS A 207 32.52 19.93 5.69
N PHE A 208 32.87 19.42 4.51
CA PHE A 208 32.45 18.08 4.11
C PHE A 208 33.31 17.01 4.77
N GLY A 209 32.62 16.00 5.36
CA GLY A 209 33.30 14.84 5.97
C GLY A 209 34.00 15.12 7.30
N ASN A 210 33.92 16.32 7.84
CA ASN A 210 34.57 16.62 9.13
C ASN A 210 33.75 16.06 10.30
N GLN A 211 34.01 14.81 10.66
CA GLN A 211 33.41 14.14 11.83
C GLN A 211 34.01 14.62 13.16
N GLN A 212 35.23 15.17 13.16
CA GLN A 212 35.94 15.60 14.39
C GLN A 212 35.34 16.85 15.04
N THR A 213 34.49 17.59 14.32
CA THR A 213 33.80 18.77 14.88
C THR A 213 32.38 18.48 15.34
N ARG A 214 31.91 17.23 15.24
CA ARG A 214 30.59 16.86 15.77
C ARG A 214 30.64 16.92 17.29
N LYS A 215 29.74 17.71 17.89
CA LYS A 215 29.60 17.79 19.35
C LYS A 215 28.93 16.53 19.94
N VAL A 216 28.21 15.79 19.13
CA VAL A 216 27.46 14.59 19.49
C VAL A 216 28.11 13.41 18.77
N ASP A 217 28.81 12.59 19.49
CA ASP A 217 29.31 11.30 19.10
C ASP A 217 28.27 10.19 19.39
N HIS A 218 28.66 8.94 19.18
CA HIS A 218 27.78 7.81 19.39
C HIS A 218 27.36 7.65 20.87
N ASP A 219 28.28 7.86 21.80
CA ASP A 219 28.02 7.68 23.24
C ASP A 219 27.12 8.81 23.77
N THR A 220 27.36 10.04 23.33
CA THR A 220 26.47 11.17 23.62
C THR A 220 25.07 10.91 23.08
N LEU A 221 24.91 10.40 21.86
CA LEU A 221 23.60 10.08 21.28
C LEU A 221 22.90 8.97 22.08
N ARG A 222 23.63 7.92 22.48
CA ARG A 222 23.08 6.86 23.34
C ARG A 222 22.59 7.40 24.68
N LEU A 223 23.34 8.29 25.30
CA LEU A 223 22.93 8.93 26.56
C LEU A 223 21.68 9.79 26.36
N LEU A 224 21.60 10.60 25.29
CA LEU A 224 20.41 11.38 24.96
C LEU A 224 19.17 10.50 24.75
N LEU A 225 19.33 9.37 24.05
CA LEU A 225 18.26 8.40 23.87
C LEU A 225 17.88 7.70 25.18
N ALA A 226 18.85 7.43 26.06
CA ALA A 226 18.57 6.86 27.39
C ALA A 226 17.77 7.81 28.27
N ILE A 227 18.09 9.13 28.24
CA ILE A 227 17.32 10.16 28.96
C ILE A 227 15.90 10.31 28.36
N ASP A 228 15.76 10.20 27.03
CA ASP A 228 14.47 10.25 26.36
C ASP A 228 13.60 9.03 26.65
N ASN A 229 14.21 7.90 26.99
CA ASN A 229 13.55 6.61 27.25
C ASN A 229 12.81 6.55 28.59
N ASP A 230 12.71 7.67 29.28
CA ASP A 230 11.98 7.82 30.54
C ASP A 230 10.46 7.62 30.32
N ASP A 231 9.80 6.95 31.24
CA ASP A 231 8.37 6.66 31.20
C ASP A 231 7.50 7.92 31.12
N THR A 232 8.01 9.08 31.56
CA THR A 232 7.33 10.38 31.45
C THR A 232 7.29 10.94 30.05
N ARG A 233 7.98 10.33 29.06
CA ARG A 233 8.06 10.79 27.66
C ARG A 233 8.43 12.26 27.54
N PRO A 234 9.64 12.64 27.97
CA PRO A 234 10.05 14.04 28.04
C PRO A 234 10.07 14.70 26.65
N TYR A 235 9.77 15.99 26.59
CA TYR A 235 9.99 16.77 25.36
C TYR A 235 11.48 16.91 25.06
N ASN A 236 11.85 17.14 23.81
CA ASN A 236 13.26 17.32 23.42
C ASN A 236 13.97 18.45 24.19
N SER A 237 13.25 19.50 24.60
CA SER A 237 13.77 20.56 25.48
C SER A 237 14.10 20.01 26.87
N THR A 238 13.20 19.23 27.43
CA THR A 238 13.40 18.61 28.75
C THR A 238 14.56 17.60 28.73
N VAL A 239 14.72 16.85 27.64
CA VAL A 239 15.89 15.97 27.45
C VAL A 239 17.18 16.81 27.42
N ALA A 240 17.17 17.96 26.73
CA ALA A 240 18.32 18.84 26.67
C ALA A 240 18.66 19.45 28.04
N ASP A 241 17.64 19.86 28.81
CA ASP A 241 17.82 20.41 30.15
C ASP A 241 18.41 19.34 31.08
N ARG A 242 17.80 18.14 31.15
CA ARG A 242 18.30 17.00 31.97
C ARG A 242 19.73 16.60 31.59
N TYR A 243 20.03 16.59 30.28
CA TYR A 243 21.38 16.30 29.81
C TYR A 243 22.38 17.37 30.23
N ASN A 244 22.05 18.66 30.12
CA ASN A 244 22.92 19.74 30.51
C ASN A 244 23.11 19.78 32.06
N ASP A 245 22.06 19.57 32.85
CA ASP A 245 22.14 19.41 34.28
C ASP A 245 23.12 18.29 34.69
N PHE A 246 23.10 17.18 33.96
CA PHE A 246 24.09 16.11 34.13
C PHE A 246 25.51 16.56 33.79
N VAL A 247 25.71 17.23 32.66
CA VAL A 247 27.03 17.73 32.25
C VAL A 247 27.58 18.74 33.24
N GLU A 248 26.73 19.56 33.79
CA GLU A 248 27.08 20.56 34.83
C GLU A 248 27.29 19.92 36.24
N GLY A 249 26.95 18.63 36.38
CA GLY A 249 27.11 17.91 37.65
C GLY A 249 26.01 18.16 38.66
N LEU A 250 24.89 18.75 38.25
CA LEU A 250 23.72 19.01 39.10
C LEU A 250 22.93 17.72 39.37
N VAL A 251 22.92 16.80 38.41
CA VAL A 251 22.30 15.46 38.48
C VAL A 251 23.29 14.38 38.08
N ALA A 252 23.17 13.21 38.69
CA ALA A 252 23.90 12.02 38.29
C ALA A 252 23.00 11.12 37.49
N ILE A 253 23.55 10.54 36.39
CA ILE A 253 22.86 9.53 35.60
C ILE A 253 23.59 8.21 35.74
N TYR A 254 22.88 7.12 35.89
CA TYR A 254 23.44 5.76 35.98
C TYR A 254 22.78 4.85 34.95
N ASN A 255 23.50 3.81 34.57
CA ASN A 255 22.96 2.74 33.75
C ASN A 255 22.19 1.76 34.66
N PRO A 256 20.87 1.57 34.49
CA PRO A 256 20.06 0.73 35.37
C PRO A 256 20.43 -0.76 35.29
N GLU A 257 21.05 -1.20 34.15
CA GLU A 257 21.46 -2.60 33.97
C GLU A 257 22.78 -2.93 34.67
N THR A 258 23.76 -2.02 34.60
CA THR A 258 25.09 -2.23 35.20
C THR A 258 25.25 -1.57 36.55
N GLY A 259 24.41 -0.61 36.91
CA GLY A 259 24.53 0.21 38.13
C GLY A 259 25.65 1.26 38.10
N GLU A 260 26.36 1.36 36.94
CA GLU A 260 27.47 2.29 36.80
C GLU A 260 27.00 3.71 36.52
N LEU A 261 27.68 4.68 37.13
CA LEU A 261 27.46 6.11 36.90
C LEU A 261 28.17 6.55 35.61
N TYR A 262 27.47 7.33 34.81
CA TYR A 262 28.11 8.03 33.69
C TYR A 262 29.03 9.13 34.20
N ASP A 263 30.22 9.27 33.61
CA ASP A 263 31.18 10.34 33.95
C ASP A 263 30.85 11.60 33.16
N ASN A 264 30.29 12.61 33.82
CA ASN A 264 29.87 13.87 33.21
C ASN A 264 31.00 14.65 32.52
N ARG A 265 32.28 14.43 32.94
CA ARG A 265 33.46 15.11 32.36
C ARG A 265 33.73 14.72 30.89
N GLN A 266 33.21 13.62 30.46
CA GLN A 266 33.37 13.13 29.08
C GLN A 266 32.41 13.82 28.11
N TYR A 267 31.40 14.53 28.61
CA TYR A 267 30.32 15.10 27.82
C TYR A 267 30.43 16.65 27.76
N LYS A 268 29.88 17.23 26.70
CA LYS A 268 29.89 18.68 26.48
C LYS A 268 28.47 19.21 26.42
N PRO A 269 28.22 20.43 26.92
CA PRO A 269 26.88 21.01 26.88
C PRO A 269 26.36 21.17 25.46
N LEU A 270 25.08 20.90 25.28
CA LEU A 270 24.39 20.93 23.99
C LEU A 270 23.23 21.90 24.03
N SER A 271 23.00 22.58 22.92
CA SER A 271 21.79 23.38 22.78
C SER A 271 20.56 22.49 22.56
N ALA A 272 19.38 22.93 22.99
CA ALA A 272 18.11 22.23 22.75
C ALA A 272 17.87 21.95 21.26
N SER A 273 18.29 22.85 20.37
CA SER A 273 18.20 22.66 18.92
C SER A 273 19.11 21.51 18.42
N THR A 274 20.31 21.37 19.02
CA THR A 274 21.21 20.26 18.69
C THR A 274 20.63 18.94 19.16
N VAL A 275 20.12 18.86 20.38
CA VAL A 275 19.47 17.66 20.93
C VAL A 275 18.26 17.28 20.07
N ALA A 276 17.39 18.25 19.77
CA ALA A 276 16.24 18.02 18.90
C ALA A 276 16.64 17.53 17.50
N PHE A 277 17.72 18.04 16.92
CA PHE A 277 18.23 17.59 15.62
C PHE A 277 18.59 16.10 15.66
N TYR A 278 19.39 15.67 16.65
CA TYR A 278 19.84 14.28 16.74
C TYR A 278 18.73 13.32 17.13
N LEU A 279 17.84 13.68 18.05
CA LEU A 279 16.68 12.87 18.42
C LEU A 279 15.62 12.74 17.31
N ASN A 280 15.67 13.62 16.30
CA ASN A 280 14.76 13.57 15.15
C ASN A 280 15.38 12.93 13.90
N THR A 281 16.59 12.39 13.97
CA THR A 281 17.14 11.57 12.86
C THR A 281 16.26 10.33 12.62
N PRO A 282 16.23 9.78 11.41
CA PRO A 282 15.39 8.59 11.11
C PRO A 282 15.64 7.43 12.07
N GLU A 283 16.91 7.14 12.38
CA GLU A 283 17.30 6.08 13.31
C GLU A 283 16.83 6.38 14.73
N ALA A 284 17.11 7.57 15.26
CA ALA A 284 16.68 7.97 16.60
C ALA A 284 15.15 7.94 16.72
N LYS A 285 14.40 8.40 15.71
CA LYS A 285 12.93 8.29 15.70
C LYS A 285 12.45 6.84 15.75
N ALA A 286 13.12 5.93 15.05
CA ALA A 286 12.75 4.51 15.09
C ALA A 286 13.04 3.89 16.46
N LEU A 287 14.16 4.25 17.10
CA LEU A 287 14.51 3.80 18.46
C LEU A 287 13.54 4.34 19.50
N ARG A 288 13.28 5.65 19.50
CA ARG A 288 12.30 6.31 20.38
C ARG A 288 10.90 5.76 20.22
N GLY A 289 10.46 5.60 18.97
CA GLY A 289 9.16 5.03 18.68
C GLY A 289 9.01 3.59 19.18
N LYS A 290 10.10 2.80 19.21
CA LYS A 290 10.07 1.42 19.74
C LYS A 290 9.70 1.36 21.21
N VAL A 291 10.04 2.40 21.96
CA VAL A 291 9.77 2.50 23.40
C VAL A 291 8.45 3.22 23.66
N HIS A 292 8.22 4.34 22.99
CA HIS A 292 7.12 5.25 23.30
C HIS A 292 5.83 4.98 22.54
N ASP A 293 5.90 4.40 21.33
CA ASP A 293 4.73 4.05 20.55
C ASP A 293 4.28 2.62 20.88
N ASP A 294 2.99 2.34 20.73
CA ASP A 294 2.52 0.96 20.67
C ASP A 294 3.11 0.24 19.46
N TYR A 295 3.15 -1.09 19.52
CA TYR A 295 3.78 -1.90 18.47
C TYR A 295 3.21 -1.63 17.07
N GLN A 296 1.90 -1.43 16.96
CA GLN A 296 1.24 -1.21 15.66
C GLN A 296 1.63 0.15 15.07
N THR A 297 1.62 1.19 15.91
CA THR A 297 2.04 2.55 15.52
C THR A 297 3.50 2.57 15.12
N TRP A 298 4.38 1.97 15.91
CA TRP A 298 5.81 1.88 15.59
C TRP A 298 6.05 1.13 14.28
N ARG A 299 5.39 -0.03 14.11
CA ARG A 299 5.46 -0.83 12.90
C ARG A 299 5.04 -0.03 11.66
N GLY A 300 3.92 0.67 11.76
CA GLY A 300 3.38 1.47 10.66
C GLY A 300 4.28 2.64 10.24
N LYS A 301 5.06 3.21 11.20
CA LYS A 301 5.92 4.38 10.95
C LYS A 301 7.35 4.02 10.55
N HIS A 302 7.92 2.95 11.09
CA HIS A 302 9.36 2.70 11.06
C HIS A 302 9.78 1.36 10.47
N GLN A 303 8.93 0.33 10.57
CA GLN A 303 9.29 -0.99 10.06
C GLN A 303 9.24 -1.00 8.53
N PRO A 304 10.23 -1.59 7.84
CA PRO A 304 10.15 -1.80 6.41
C PRO A 304 8.90 -2.57 6.01
N TYR A 305 8.21 -2.13 4.98
CA TYR A 305 7.02 -2.80 4.48
C TYR A 305 7.37 -3.81 3.38
N VAL A 306 6.57 -4.88 3.32
CA VAL A 306 6.68 -5.88 2.25
C VAL A 306 5.86 -5.40 1.06
N MET A 307 6.52 -5.15 -0.08
CA MET A 307 5.83 -4.81 -1.32
C MET A 307 5.16 -6.06 -1.92
N ARG A 308 3.86 -5.98 -2.14
CA ARG A 308 3.05 -7.06 -2.72
C ARG A 308 2.50 -6.61 -4.07
N LYS A 309 2.54 -7.50 -5.05
CA LYS A 309 1.77 -7.36 -6.28
C LYS A 309 0.40 -8.00 -6.03
N ARG A 310 -0.67 -7.33 -6.43
CA ARG A 310 -2.01 -7.91 -6.36
C ARG A 310 -2.17 -9.07 -7.32
N PRO A 311 -3.04 -10.05 -7.01
CA PRO A 311 -3.43 -11.07 -7.96
C PRO A 311 -3.90 -10.43 -9.27
N THR A 312 -3.63 -11.08 -10.36
CA THR A 312 -4.08 -10.68 -11.71
C THR A 312 -5.19 -11.58 -12.25
N MET A 313 -5.48 -12.66 -11.53
CA MET A 313 -6.54 -13.60 -11.88
C MET A 313 -7.56 -13.65 -10.74
N SER A 314 -8.83 -13.54 -11.10
CA SER A 314 -9.95 -13.57 -10.17
C SER A 314 -10.02 -14.89 -9.43
N LEU A 315 -10.52 -14.83 -8.20
CA LEU A 315 -10.71 -15.93 -7.26
C LEU A 315 -9.41 -16.62 -6.82
N SER A 316 -8.23 -16.16 -7.25
CA SER A 316 -6.96 -16.65 -6.67
C SER A 316 -6.88 -16.31 -5.19
N LYS A 317 -7.39 -15.15 -4.78
CA LYS A 317 -7.46 -14.72 -3.39
C LYS A 317 -8.63 -13.78 -3.15
N ILE A 318 -9.39 -14.05 -2.10
CA ILE A 318 -10.45 -13.18 -1.61
C ILE A 318 -10.07 -12.61 -0.24
N SER A 319 -10.65 -11.46 0.11
CA SER A 319 -10.45 -10.84 1.42
C SER A 319 -11.79 -10.49 2.03
N LEU A 320 -12.00 -10.94 3.26
CA LEU A 320 -13.25 -10.77 3.99
C LEU A 320 -13.03 -9.80 5.16
N ASP A 321 -13.96 -8.86 5.32
CA ASP A 321 -13.90 -7.86 6.39
C ASP A 321 -15.28 -7.39 6.82
N ASP A 322 -15.37 -6.95 8.08
CA ASP A 322 -16.59 -6.33 8.60
C ASP A 322 -16.44 -4.81 8.72
N ARG A 323 -17.54 -4.11 8.62
CA ARG A 323 -17.55 -2.66 8.85
C ARG A 323 -18.89 -2.15 9.36
N ASP A 324 -18.81 -1.06 10.12
CA ASP A 324 -19.96 -0.30 10.56
C ASP A 324 -20.30 0.77 9.51
N LEU A 325 -21.52 0.71 9.01
CA LEU A 325 -22.02 1.68 8.06
C LEU A 325 -22.54 2.94 8.78
N LYS A 326 -22.53 4.06 8.09
CA LYS A 326 -23.04 5.33 8.62
C LYS A 326 -24.57 5.47 8.53
N ILE A 327 -25.25 4.40 8.19
CA ILE A 327 -26.70 4.32 8.14
C ILE A 327 -27.20 3.82 9.49
N LYS A 328 -28.09 4.57 10.10
CA LYS A 328 -28.82 4.17 11.32
C LYS A 328 -30.09 3.45 10.94
N VAL A 329 -30.34 2.29 11.54
CA VAL A 329 -31.50 1.47 11.28
C VAL A 329 -32.24 1.13 12.57
N ASN A 330 -33.56 0.95 12.46
CA ASN A 330 -34.39 0.39 13.52
C ASN A 330 -34.22 -1.13 13.49
N TRP A 331 -33.41 -1.65 14.40
CA TRP A 331 -33.17 -3.08 14.56
C TRP A 331 -34.12 -3.67 15.58
N ARG A 332 -34.82 -4.75 15.21
CA ARG A 332 -35.73 -5.46 16.12
C ARG A 332 -35.20 -6.86 16.39
N GLU A 333 -34.98 -7.18 17.64
CA GLU A 333 -34.54 -8.49 18.08
C GLU A 333 -35.25 -8.86 19.38
N GLN A 334 -35.81 -10.07 19.45
CA GLN A 334 -36.52 -10.61 20.63
C GLN A 334 -37.57 -9.64 21.20
N GLY A 335 -38.25 -8.88 20.34
CA GLY A 335 -39.27 -7.93 20.76
C GLY A 335 -38.75 -6.56 21.20
N ILE A 336 -37.44 -6.36 21.27
CA ILE A 336 -36.81 -5.09 21.61
C ILE A 336 -36.42 -4.38 20.29
N SER A 337 -36.81 -3.11 20.18
CA SER A 337 -36.41 -2.25 19.06
C SER A 337 -35.37 -1.24 19.52
N GLU A 338 -34.24 -1.18 18.82
CA GLU A 338 -33.15 -0.26 19.11
C GLU A 338 -32.62 0.38 17.81
N THR A 339 -32.17 1.64 17.91
CA THR A 339 -31.54 2.32 16.78
C THR A 339 -30.03 2.05 16.79
N VAL A 340 -29.58 1.32 15.80
CA VAL A 340 -28.17 0.90 15.69
C VAL A 340 -27.55 1.31 14.34
N SER A 341 -26.24 1.32 14.24
CA SER A 341 -25.56 1.43 12.95
C SER A 341 -25.69 0.09 12.22
N LEU A 342 -26.10 0.14 10.96
CA LEU A 342 -26.12 -1.05 10.10
C LEU A 342 -24.69 -1.61 9.99
N LYS A 343 -24.55 -2.91 10.18
CA LYS A 343 -23.30 -3.66 10.03
C LYS A 343 -23.33 -4.42 8.73
N ILE A 344 -22.17 -4.53 8.08
CA ILE A 344 -21.99 -5.37 6.90
C ILE A 344 -20.72 -6.21 7.07
N TYR A 345 -20.78 -7.45 6.66
CA TYR A 345 -19.61 -8.29 6.40
C TYR A 345 -19.51 -8.48 4.88
N VAL A 346 -18.32 -8.32 4.31
CA VAL A 346 -18.14 -8.26 2.85
C VAL A 346 -16.98 -9.14 2.42
N ALA A 347 -17.15 -9.84 1.32
CA ALA A 347 -16.12 -10.60 0.64
C ALA A 347 -15.74 -9.92 -0.68
N TYR A 348 -14.48 -9.53 -0.82
CA TYR A 348 -13.92 -8.94 -2.03
C TYR A 348 -13.02 -9.93 -2.76
N ASP A 349 -13.13 -10.04 -4.06
CA ASP A 349 -12.07 -10.62 -4.88
C ASP A 349 -10.95 -9.60 -5.08
N LEU A 350 -9.68 -10.00 -4.84
CA LEU A 350 -8.56 -9.08 -4.86
C LEU A 350 -8.11 -8.67 -6.26
N ALA A 351 -8.36 -9.48 -7.27
CA ALA A 351 -7.99 -9.19 -8.64
C ALA A 351 -9.01 -8.26 -9.30
N SER A 352 -10.29 -8.63 -9.28
CA SER A 352 -11.37 -7.85 -9.89
C SER A 352 -11.83 -6.67 -9.05
N GLN A 353 -11.57 -6.69 -7.73
CA GLN A 353 -12.11 -5.75 -6.74
C GLN A 353 -13.64 -5.84 -6.57
N ALA A 354 -14.28 -6.84 -7.17
CA ALA A 354 -15.71 -7.05 -7.04
C ALA A 354 -16.09 -7.53 -5.64
N ILE A 355 -17.25 -7.10 -5.17
CA ILE A 355 -17.91 -7.67 -4.00
C ILE A 355 -18.64 -8.93 -4.47
N ILE A 356 -18.19 -10.08 -3.98
CA ILE A 356 -18.72 -11.39 -4.38
C ILE A 356 -19.66 -11.99 -3.35
N GLY A 357 -19.72 -11.41 -2.15
CA GLY A 357 -20.62 -11.83 -1.11
C GLY A 357 -20.71 -10.81 0.01
N TYR A 358 -21.86 -10.76 0.67
CA TYR A 358 -22.10 -9.84 1.78
C TYR A 358 -23.24 -10.34 2.67
N ALA A 359 -23.26 -9.82 3.90
CA ALA A 359 -24.40 -10.00 4.81
C ALA A 359 -24.57 -8.75 5.67
N PHE A 360 -25.79 -8.46 6.05
CA PHE A 360 -26.12 -7.32 6.90
C PHE A 360 -26.64 -7.77 8.25
N SER A 361 -26.41 -6.96 9.29
CA SER A 361 -26.98 -7.19 10.63
C SER A 361 -26.99 -5.88 11.43
N GLY A 362 -27.82 -5.81 12.47
CA GLY A 362 -27.75 -4.75 13.48
C GLY A 362 -26.61 -4.99 14.48
N LYS A 363 -26.11 -6.21 14.61
CA LYS A 363 -25.08 -6.60 15.60
C LYS A 363 -23.96 -7.39 14.94
N LYS A 364 -22.74 -7.23 15.45
CA LYS A 364 -21.59 -8.03 15.02
C LYS A 364 -21.57 -9.34 15.79
N ARG A 365 -21.98 -10.40 15.12
CA ARG A 365 -21.98 -11.78 15.63
C ARG A 365 -21.45 -12.73 14.56
N HIS A 366 -21.25 -14.00 14.92
CA HIS A 366 -20.78 -15.02 13.99
C HIS A 366 -21.74 -15.26 12.80
N ASP A 367 -23.04 -15.02 12.99
CA ASP A 367 -24.08 -15.18 11.97
C ASP A 367 -23.88 -14.28 10.74
N ILE A 368 -23.38 -13.05 10.93
CA ILE A 368 -23.10 -12.15 9.80
C ILE A 368 -21.94 -12.66 8.93
N PHE A 369 -20.93 -13.28 9.56
CA PHE A 369 -19.83 -13.91 8.84
C PHE A 369 -20.28 -15.12 8.03
N ILE A 370 -21.05 -16.02 8.67
CA ILE A 370 -21.65 -17.20 8.01
C ILE A 370 -22.57 -16.74 6.86
N GLY A 371 -23.40 -15.73 7.10
CA GLY A 371 -24.24 -15.14 6.07
C GLY A 371 -23.47 -14.60 4.87
N CYS A 372 -22.33 -13.94 5.11
CA CYS A 372 -21.43 -13.47 4.04
C CYS A 372 -20.83 -14.64 3.25
N LEU A 373 -20.38 -15.69 3.92
CA LEU A 373 -19.88 -16.90 3.25
C LEU A 373 -20.97 -17.56 2.40
N ARG A 374 -22.18 -17.72 2.94
CA ARG A 374 -23.34 -18.25 2.18
C ARG A 374 -23.63 -17.41 0.95
N SER A 375 -23.66 -16.07 1.10
CA SER A 375 -23.85 -15.15 -0.01
C SER A 375 -22.74 -15.29 -1.07
N THR A 376 -21.48 -15.43 -0.63
CA THR A 376 -20.34 -15.62 -1.52
C THR A 376 -20.50 -16.88 -2.37
N PHE A 377 -20.77 -18.02 -1.73
CA PHE A 377 -20.90 -19.28 -2.47
C PHE A 377 -22.17 -19.35 -3.34
N ARG A 378 -23.27 -18.71 -2.92
CA ARG A 378 -24.47 -18.56 -3.78
C ARG A 378 -24.14 -17.77 -5.05
N THR A 379 -23.44 -16.65 -4.92
CA THR A 379 -23.01 -15.85 -6.07
C THR A 379 -22.09 -16.66 -7.00
N LEU A 380 -21.10 -17.35 -6.45
CA LEU A 380 -20.17 -18.16 -7.25
C LEU A 380 -20.88 -19.30 -7.99
N LEU A 381 -21.75 -20.03 -7.33
CA LEU A 381 -22.53 -21.12 -7.93
C LEU A 381 -23.49 -20.61 -9.00
N SER A 382 -24.20 -19.49 -8.76
CA SER A 382 -25.09 -18.90 -9.76
C SER A 382 -24.37 -18.45 -11.04
N LEU A 383 -23.11 -18.08 -10.93
CA LEU A 383 -22.26 -17.69 -12.06
C LEU A 383 -21.48 -18.88 -12.65
N GLY A 384 -21.56 -20.07 -12.10
CA GLY A 384 -20.76 -21.24 -12.48
C GLY A 384 -19.26 -21.03 -12.26
N LEU A 385 -18.88 -20.22 -11.25
CA LEU A 385 -17.50 -19.88 -10.93
C LEU A 385 -16.89 -20.89 -9.95
N PRO A 386 -15.56 -21.12 -10.01
CA PRO A 386 -14.89 -22.07 -9.13
C PRO A 386 -14.73 -21.54 -7.69
N CYS A 387 -14.26 -22.42 -6.80
CA CYS A 387 -13.92 -22.08 -5.42
C CYS A 387 -12.70 -21.16 -5.36
N PRO A 388 -12.73 -20.06 -4.60
CA PRO A 388 -11.54 -19.25 -4.34
C PRO A 388 -10.43 -20.07 -3.66
N HIS A 389 -9.18 -19.88 -4.12
CA HIS A 389 -8.06 -20.64 -3.57
C HIS A 389 -7.67 -20.19 -2.16
N GLU A 390 -7.61 -18.90 -1.93
CA GLU A 390 -7.14 -18.32 -0.66
C GLU A 390 -8.17 -17.33 -0.12
N ALA A 391 -8.54 -17.49 1.14
CA ALA A 391 -9.40 -16.56 1.86
C ALA A 391 -8.64 -15.87 3.00
N GLU A 392 -8.62 -14.55 2.98
CA GLU A 392 -8.00 -13.69 3.98
C GLU A 392 -9.06 -13.14 4.92
N VAL A 393 -8.91 -13.37 6.24
CA VAL A 393 -9.85 -12.96 7.27
C VAL A 393 -9.15 -12.32 8.46
N GLU A 394 -9.85 -11.46 9.21
CA GLU A 394 -9.38 -10.96 10.49
C GLU A 394 -9.74 -11.90 11.64
N GLN A 395 -8.90 -11.99 12.65
CA GLN A 395 -9.10 -12.91 13.77
C GLN A 395 -10.35 -12.60 14.62
N HIS A 396 -10.82 -11.35 14.66
CA HIS A 396 -11.76 -10.88 15.67
C HIS A 396 -13.12 -11.64 15.74
N LEU A 397 -13.76 -11.92 14.61
CA LEU A 397 -15.07 -12.63 14.58
C LEU A 397 -14.96 -14.08 14.11
N VAL A 398 -13.78 -14.50 13.72
CA VAL A 398 -13.56 -15.73 12.95
C VAL A 398 -12.63 -16.72 13.68
N SER A 399 -12.09 -16.33 14.85
CA SER A 399 -11.17 -17.17 15.63
C SER A 399 -11.73 -18.56 15.92
N ASP A 400 -13.03 -18.65 16.24
CA ASP A 400 -13.70 -19.87 16.64
C ASP A 400 -13.90 -20.84 15.47
N PHE A 401 -13.87 -20.34 14.24
CA PHE A 401 -13.97 -21.13 13.01
C PHE A 401 -12.62 -21.57 12.45
N ARG A 402 -11.52 -21.28 13.14
CA ARG A 402 -10.16 -21.55 12.63
C ARG A 402 -9.88 -23.04 12.41
N THR A 403 -10.42 -23.87 13.25
CA THR A 403 -10.25 -25.33 13.21
C THR A 403 -11.42 -26.07 12.54
N SER A 404 -12.44 -25.32 12.12
CA SER A 404 -13.63 -25.86 11.45
C SER A 404 -13.80 -25.23 10.05
N LEU A 405 -14.71 -24.28 9.87
CA LEU A 405 -15.04 -23.68 8.58
C LEU A 405 -13.84 -23.05 7.85
N MET A 406 -12.90 -22.49 8.59
CA MET A 406 -11.73 -21.80 8.07
C MET A 406 -10.44 -22.59 8.27
N ALA A 407 -10.52 -23.89 8.51
CA ALA A 407 -9.35 -24.75 8.42
C ALA A 407 -8.88 -24.87 6.96
N ASP A 408 -7.56 -24.99 6.76
CA ASP A 408 -7.02 -25.22 5.41
C ASP A 408 -7.63 -26.49 4.81
N GLY A 409 -8.18 -26.37 3.60
CA GLY A 409 -8.86 -27.45 2.91
C GLY A 409 -10.33 -27.66 3.33
N ALA A 410 -10.87 -26.89 4.28
CA ALA A 410 -12.29 -26.93 4.61
C ALA A 410 -13.15 -26.25 3.54
N LEU A 411 -13.48 -24.97 3.70
CA LEU A 411 -14.19 -24.20 2.67
C LEU A 411 -13.27 -23.73 1.55
N PHE A 412 -12.05 -23.35 1.90
CA PHE A 412 -11.04 -22.87 0.98
C PHE A 412 -9.79 -23.74 1.08
N PRO A 413 -9.05 -23.94 -0.02
CA PRO A 413 -7.77 -24.64 0.02
C PRO A 413 -6.82 -24.02 1.04
N LYS A 414 -6.87 -22.68 1.22
CA LYS A 414 -6.03 -21.97 2.17
C LYS A 414 -6.79 -20.83 2.85
N ALA A 415 -6.68 -20.73 4.17
CA ALA A 415 -7.21 -19.64 4.97
C ALA A 415 -6.08 -18.84 5.67
N LEU A 416 -6.08 -17.53 5.54
CA LEU A 416 -5.10 -16.64 6.14
C LEU A 416 -5.74 -15.78 7.22
N PHE A 417 -5.30 -15.97 8.45
CA PHE A 417 -5.72 -15.17 9.58
C PHE A 417 -4.76 -13.99 9.80
N LEU A 418 -5.25 -12.79 9.63
CA LEU A 418 -4.48 -11.57 9.85
C LEU A 418 -4.62 -11.10 11.28
N ALA A 419 -3.50 -10.67 11.87
CA ALA A 419 -3.51 -10.08 13.20
C ALA A 419 -4.32 -8.76 13.20
N PRO A 420 -5.09 -8.47 14.25
CA PRO A 420 -5.81 -7.21 14.40
C PRO A 420 -4.87 -6.01 14.28
N GLY A 421 -5.35 -4.94 13.64
CA GLY A 421 -4.58 -3.69 13.47
C GLY A 421 -3.49 -3.73 12.40
N ASN A 422 -3.32 -4.82 11.64
CA ASN A 422 -2.39 -4.87 10.51
C ASN A 422 -3.07 -4.43 9.20
N SER A 423 -3.45 -3.16 9.14
CA SER A 423 -4.12 -2.56 7.99
C SER A 423 -3.35 -2.68 6.68
N GLN A 424 -2.01 -2.68 6.74
CA GLN A 424 -1.16 -2.82 5.55
C GLN A 424 -1.22 -4.22 4.91
N ALA A 425 -1.62 -5.24 5.66
CA ALA A 425 -1.73 -6.61 5.18
C ALA A 425 -3.12 -6.94 4.62
N LYS A 426 -4.15 -6.15 4.95
CA LYS A 426 -5.54 -6.38 4.57
C LYS A 426 -5.90 -5.83 3.20
N GLY A 427 -6.31 -6.72 2.29
CA GLY A 427 -6.84 -6.33 0.99
C GLY A 427 -8.17 -5.58 1.10
N ALA A 428 -9.08 -6.08 1.91
CA ALA A 428 -10.43 -5.56 2.10
C ALA A 428 -10.47 -4.10 2.61
N GLU A 429 -9.55 -3.69 3.49
CA GLU A 429 -9.53 -2.31 4.01
C GLU A 429 -9.33 -1.27 2.91
N HIS A 430 -8.47 -1.57 1.93
CA HIS A 430 -8.30 -0.70 0.77
C HIS A 430 -9.59 -0.61 -0.06
N PHE A 431 -10.28 -1.75 -0.28
CA PHE A 431 -11.51 -1.78 -1.06
C PHE A 431 -12.67 -1.12 -0.32
N ASN A 432 -12.77 -1.32 0.98
CA ASN A 432 -13.70 -0.58 1.84
C ASN A 432 -13.51 0.94 1.72
N ARG A 433 -12.26 1.40 1.68
CA ARG A 433 -11.95 2.81 1.46
C ARG A 433 -12.32 3.25 0.04
N LEU A 434 -12.01 2.44 -0.97
CA LEU A 434 -12.35 2.73 -2.36
C LEU A 434 -13.88 2.84 -2.51
N PHE A 435 -14.64 1.85 -2.05
CA PHE A 435 -16.10 1.85 -2.07
C PHE A 435 -16.68 3.08 -1.36
N LYS A 436 -16.15 3.42 -0.19
CA LYS A 436 -16.57 4.62 0.56
C LYS A 436 -16.39 5.89 -0.26
N TYR A 437 -15.24 6.07 -0.93
CA TYR A 437 -14.93 7.31 -1.64
C TYR A 437 -15.53 7.41 -3.03
N THR A 438 -15.82 6.29 -3.69
CA THR A 438 -16.39 6.27 -5.04
C THR A 438 -17.91 6.17 -5.05
N ILE A 439 -18.50 5.51 -4.07
CA ILE A 439 -19.95 5.24 -4.03
C ILE A 439 -20.60 5.87 -2.81
N GLU A 440 -20.20 5.49 -1.59
CA GLU A 440 -20.93 5.95 -0.40
C GLU A 440 -20.93 7.47 -0.24
N LYS A 441 -19.83 8.15 -0.57
CA LYS A 441 -19.78 9.63 -0.48
C LYS A 441 -20.77 10.32 -1.42
N GLU A 442 -21.07 9.70 -2.54
CA GLU A 442 -22.02 10.25 -3.52
C GLU A 442 -23.47 9.99 -3.13
N TYR A 443 -23.75 8.79 -2.64
CA TYR A 443 -25.13 8.31 -2.44
C TYR A 443 -25.59 8.28 -0.98
N ILE A 444 -24.69 8.29 -0.01
CA ILE A 444 -25.05 8.28 1.41
C ILE A 444 -24.69 9.63 2.04
N PRO A 445 -25.67 10.44 2.45
CA PRO A 445 -25.43 11.68 3.17
C PRO A 445 -24.58 11.46 4.42
N ASN A 446 -23.76 12.44 4.75
CA ASN A 446 -22.94 12.45 5.97
C ASN A 446 -21.90 11.33 6.09
N THR A 447 -21.43 10.78 4.98
CA THR A 447 -20.40 9.75 4.94
C THR A 447 -18.99 10.34 5.09
N GLY A 448 -18.71 11.18 6.03
CA GLY A 448 -17.38 11.72 6.31
C GLY A 448 -16.84 11.24 7.66
N ARG A 449 -15.64 11.71 8.01
CA ARG A 449 -15.10 11.59 9.36
C ARG A 449 -15.37 12.88 10.10
N HIS A 450 -16.14 12.83 11.19
CA HIS A 450 -16.50 14.03 11.97
C HIS A 450 -15.29 14.80 12.52
N TYR A 451 -14.16 14.14 12.70
CA TYR A 451 -12.90 14.74 13.15
C TYR A 451 -12.01 15.26 12.00
N ALA A 452 -12.34 14.96 10.76
CA ALA A 452 -11.57 15.39 9.60
C ALA A 452 -12.06 16.74 9.10
N LYS A 453 -11.50 17.81 9.61
CA LYS A 453 -11.92 19.21 9.32
C LYS A 453 -11.93 19.56 7.83
N LEU A 454 -11.16 18.87 7.00
CA LEU A 454 -11.04 19.10 5.56
C LEU A 454 -11.97 18.21 4.73
N GLU A 455 -12.70 17.27 5.32
CA GLU A 455 -13.67 16.47 4.58
C GLU A 455 -14.96 17.29 4.35
N ALA A 456 -15.39 17.37 3.09
CA ALA A 456 -16.59 18.11 2.71
C ALA A 456 -17.87 17.54 3.38
N ASN A 457 -17.95 16.20 3.53
CA ASN A 457 -19.04 15.51 4.17
C ASN A 457 -18.65 15.10 5.58
N GLN A 458 -18.80 15.99 6.54
CA GLN A 458 -18.62 15.65 7.95
C GLN A 458 -19.84 14.85 8.43
N THR A 459 -19.58 13.93 9.35
CA THR A 459 -20.65 13.12 9.93
C THR A 459 -21.52 14.01 10.82
N SER A 460 -22.72 14.31 10.36
CA SER A 460 -23.79 14.86 11.18
C SER A 460 -24.91 13.83 11.24
N GLU A 461 -25.49 13.63 12.41
CA GLU A 461 -26.67 12.78 12.55
C GLU A 461 -27.89 13.58 12.14
N GLU A 462 -28.71 13.05 11.23
CA GLU A 462 -30.03 13.61 10.99
C GLU A 462 -30.89 13.35 12.20
N LYS A 463 -31.44 14.43 12.77
CA LYS A 463 -32.31 14.38 13.94
C LYS A 463 -33.72 14.80 13.56
N SER A 464 -34.71 14.05 14.01
CA SER A 464 -36.10 14.42 13.98
C SER A 464 -36.55 14.78 15.38
N PHE A 465 -37.41 15.79 15.49
CA PHE A 465 -38.02 16.17 16.77
C PHE A 465 -39.12 15.16 17.14
N ASP A 466 -39.03 14.61 18.34
CA ASP A 466 -40.06 13.73 18.93
C ASP A 466 -40.95 14.54 19.84
N GLU A 467 -42.11 14.93 19.35
CA GLU A 467 -43.10 15.76 20.08
C GLU A 467 -43.60 15.09 21.35
N HIS A 468 -43.63 13.75 21.44
CA HIS A 468 -44.08 13.03 22.64
C HIS A 468 -43.13 13.09 23.80
N ASN A 469 -41.82 13.18 23.52
CA ASN A 469 -40.78 13.16 24.52
C ASN A 469 -40.00 14.48 24.62
N ASP A 470 -40.43 15.50 23.88
CA ASP A 470 -39.83 16.84 23.81
C ASP A 470 -38.30 16.80 23.60
N ARG A 471 -37.84 15.95 22.70
CA ARG A 471 -36.42 15.78 22.39
C ARG A 471 -36.16 15.35 20.95
N PHE A 472 -34.96 15.62 20.48
CA PHE A 472 -34.50 15.16 19.17
C PHE A 472 -34.08 13.68 19.21
N LYS A 473 -34.62 12.90 18.28
CA LYS A 473 -34.20 11.51 18.01
C LYS A 473 -33.37 11.45 16.75
N VAL A 474 -32.44 10.55 16.70
CA VAL A 474 -31.68 10.24 15.48
C VAL A 474 -32.64 9.58 14.48
N LYS A 475 -32.66 10.09 13.25
CA LYS A 475 -33.47 9.51 12.16
C LYS A 475 -32.85 8.14 11.79
N ALA A 476 -33.69 7.13 11.84
CA ALA A 476 -33.30 5.76 11.49
C ALA A 476 -34.17 5.23 10.36
N TRP A 477 -33.57 4.43 9.47
CA TRP A 477 -34.27 3.76 8.38
C TRP A 477 -34.94 2.47 8.87
N ALA A 478 -35.94 1.98 8.15
CA ALA A 478 -36.31 0.59 8.27
C ALA A 478 -35.11 -0.29 7.86
N TYR A 479 -34.94 -1.43 8.52
CA TYR A 479 -33.78 -2.28 8.26
C TYR A 479 -33.78 -2.78 6.82
N GLU A 480 -34.92 -3.26 6.35
CA GLU A 480 -35.12 -3.81 5.01
C GLU A 480 -34.86 -2.78 3.91
N ASP A 481 -35.33 -1.54 4.11
CA ASP A 481 -35.11 -0.44 3.16
C ASP A 481 -33.64 -0.06 3.07
N ALA A 482 -32.95 -0.03 4.21
CA ALA A 482 -31.51 0.28 4.26
C ALA A 482 -30.68 -0.82 3.60
N VAL A 483 -31.04 -2.08 3.77
CA VAL A 483 -30.40 -3.23 3.13
C VAL A 483 -30.59 -3.14 1.62
N ALA A 484 -31.84 -3.03 1.14
CA ALA A 484 -32.13 -2.95 -0.29
C ALA A 484 -31.43 -1.77 -0.97
N TYR A 485 -31.39 -0.61 -0.31
CA TYR A 485 -30.65 0.54 -0.82
C TYR A 485 -29.14 0.28 -0.92
N TYR A 486 -28.58 -0.38 0.09
CA TYR A 486 -27.15 -0.65 0.09
C TYR A 486 -26.76 -1.74 -0.93
N GLU A 487 -27.64 -2.70 -1.18
CA GLU A 487 -27.49 -3.69 -2.26
C GLU A 487 -27.43 -3.03 -3.63
N GLU A 488 -28.25 -2.01 -3.87
CA GLU A 488 -28.17 -1.20 -5.10
C GLU A 488 -26.81 -0.50 -5.23
N LEU A 489 -26.25 -0.01 -4.13
CA LEU A 489 -24.92 0.60 -4.13
C LEU A 489 -23.81 -0.43 -4.42
N ILE A 490 -23.93 -1.64 -3.88
CA ILE A 490 -23.01 -2.76 -4.20
C ILE A 490 -23.10 -3.09 -5.69
N TYR A 491 -24.32 -3.17 -6.23
CA TYR A 491 -24.51 -3.41 -7.67
C TYR A 491 -23.83 -2.32 -8.52
N LYS A 492 -24.05 -1.04 -8.21
CA LYS A 492 -23.40 0.10 -8.88
C LYS A 492 -21.87 0.02 -8.79
N TYR A 493 -21.34 -0.36 -7.65
CA TYR A 493 -19.90 -0.52 -7.45
C TYR A 493 -19.35 -1.64 -8.34
N ASN A 494 -19.97 -2.80 -8.34
CA ASN A 494 -19.52 -3.95 -9.11
C ASN A 494 -19.54 -3.66 -10.63
N HIS A 495 -20.53 -2.89 -11.09
CA HIS A 495 -20.70 -2.52 -12.50
C HIS A 495 -20.01 -1.19 -12.86
N SER A 496 -19.24 -0.59 -11.95
CA SER A 496 -18.37 0.55 -12.27
C SER A 496 -16.99 0.08 -12.73
N PRO A 497 -16.25 0.90 -13.53
CA PRO A 497 -14.95 0.52 -14.04
C PRO A 497 -13.96 0.10 -12.97
N HIS A 498 -13.12 -0.88 -13.27
CA HIS A 498 -12.04 -1.33 -12.38
C HIS A 498 -11.07 -0.18 -12.12
N SER A 499 -10.53 -0.05 -10.90
CA SER A 499 -9.65 1.07 -10.51
C SER A 499 -8.34 1.18 -11.32
N ASN A 500 -7.92 0.10 -11.98
CA ASN A 500 -6.79 0.09 -12.91
C ASN A 500 -7.30 -0.04 -14.35
N GLU A 501 -7.92 1.04 -14.84
CA GLU A 501 -8.51 1.10 -16.19
C GLU A 501 -7.48 0.85 -17.29
N ALA A 502 -6.25 1.32 -17.10
CA ALA A 502 -5.17 1.14 -18.08
C ALA A 502 -4.82 -0.34 -18.31
N TYR A 503 -4.89 -1.16 -17.28
CA TYR A 503 -4.62 -2.59 -17.39
C TYR A 503 -5.83 -3.37 -17.89
N TRP A 504 -7.05 -3.00 -17.45
CA TRP A 504 -8.27 -3.75 -17.72
C TRP A 504 -9.10 -3.19 -18.88
N GLY A 505 -8.63 -2.12 -19.54
CA GLY A 505 -9.27 -1.58 -20.73
C GLY A 505 -10.68 -1.02 -20.49
N GLY A 506 -10.93 -0.48 -19.31
CA GLY A 506 -12.24 0.10 -18.93
C GLY A 506 -13.31 -0.91 -18.55
N ARG A 507 -12.98 -2.21 -18.44
CA ARG A 507 -13.91 -3.23 -17.96
C ARG A 507 -14.39 -2.93 -16.55
N THR A 508 -15.62 -3.30 -16.27
CA THR A 508 -16.20 -3.23 -14.93
C THR A 508 -15.58 -4.29 -14.01
N ARG A 509 -15.69 -4.10 -12.70
CA ARG A 509 -15.23 -5.09 -11.72
C ARG A 509 -15.88 -6.44 -11.91
N TRP A 510 -17.18 -6.44 -12.28
CA TRP A 510 -17.95 -7.65 -12.50
C TRP A 510 -17.51 -8.41 -13.76
N GLU A 511 -17.23 -7.70 -14.85
CA GLU A 511 -16.67 -8.31 -16.09
C GLU A 511 -15.29 -8.89 -15.82
N VAL A 512 -14.43 -8.16 -15.09
CA VAL A 512 -13.12 -8.67 -14.70
C VAL A 512 -13.24 -9.93 -13.84
N LEU A 513 -14.20 -9.98 -12.90
CA LEU A 513 -14.44 -11.18 -12.08
C LEU A 513 -14.70 -12.40 -12.95
N GLN A 514 -15.55 -12.28 -13.97
CA GLN A 514 -15.97 -13.40 -14.81
C GLN A 514 -14.94 -13.79 -15.87
N GLU A 515 -14.26 -12.79 -16.47
CA GLU A 515 -13.36 -13.02 -17.60
C GLU A 515 -11.93 -13.41 -17.20
N SER A 516 -11.50 -13.06 -15.98
CA SER A 516 -10.13 -13.30 -15.52
C SER A 516 -9.98 -14.39 -14.48
N VAL A 517 -10.92 -15.35 -14.47
CA VAL A 517 -10.89 -16.49 -13.53
C VAL A 517 -9.60 -17.29 -13.69
N ASN A 518 -8.98 -17.65 -12.56
CA ASN A 518 -7.80 -18.52 -12.59
C ASN A 518 -8.20 -19.93 -13.03
N PRO A 519 -7.64 -20.46 -14.12
CA PRO A 519 -8.03 -21.76 -14.66
C PRO A 519 -7.60 -22.97 -13.83
N GLU A 520 -6.72 -22.76 -12.84
CA GLU A 520 -6.23 -23.83 -11.95
C GLU A 520 -7.13 -24.04 -10.70
N LEU A 521 -8.21 -23.28 -10.58
CA LEU A 521 -9.09 -23.38 -9.43
C LEU A 521 -10.00 -24.62 -9.52
N ALA A 522 -10.19 -25.25 -8.38
CA ALA A 522 -11.11 -26.39 -8.27
C ALA A 522 -12.58 -25.92 -8.31
N SER A 523 -13.47 -26.75 -8.84
CA SER A 523 -14.90 -26.54 -8.72
C SER A 523 -15.36 -26.55 -7.26
N ILE A 524 -16.50 -25.90 -6.99
CA ILE A 524 -17.10 -25.91 -5.67
C ILE A 524 -17.68 -27.31 -5.41
N ASP A 525 -17.31 -27.90 -4.29
CA ASP A 525 -17.90 -29.15 -3.80
C ASP A 525 -19.17 -28.81 -3.02
N GLU A 526 -20.33 -29.01 -3.65
CA GLU A 526 -21.62 -28.71 -3.02
C GLU A 526 -21.94 -29.60 -1.83
N HIS A 527 -21.45 -30.82 -1.82
CA HIS A 527 -21.62 -31.71 -0.68
C HIS A 527 -20.89 -31.15 0.55
N ARG A 528 -19.62 -30.81 0.40
CA ARG A 528 -18.82 -30.14 1.43
C ARG A 528 -19.46 -28.83 1.88
N LEU A 529 -19.95 -28.05 0.93
CA LEU A 529 -20.62 -26.79 1.20
C LEU A 529 -21.89 -26.99 2.02
N ALA A 530 -22.71 -27.99 1.69
CA ALA A 530 -23.91 -28.35 2.43
C ALA A 530 -23.60 -28.70 3.88
N VAL A 531 -22.56 -29.51 4.10
CA VAL A 531 -22.18 -29.96 5.45
C VAL A 531 -21.64 -28.79 6.28
N LEU A 532 -20.85 -27.90 5.69
CA LEU A 532 -20.15 -26.84 6.42
C LEU A 532 -20.98 -25.56 6.61
N LEU A 533 -21.70 -25.13 5.59
CA LEU A 533 -22.45 -23.88 5.56
C LEU A 533 -23.94 -24.05 5.30
N GLY A 534 -24.36 -25.22 4.85
CA GLY A 534 -25.75 -25.48 4.50
C GLY A 534 -26.67 -25.53 5.71
N GLU A 535 -27.91 -25.91 5.44
CA GLU A 535 -28.92 -26.13 6.45
C GLU A 535 -28.80 -27.55 7.01
N HIS A 536 -29.07 -27.73 8.30
CA HIS A 536 -28.99 -28.96 9.00
C HIS A 536 -30.31 -29.29 9.72
N ARG A 537 -30.72 -30.52 9.66
CA ARG A 537 -31.85 -31.02 10.44
C ARG A 537 -31.65 -32.46 10.88
N ALA A 538 -31.71 -32.70 12.17
CA ALA A 538 -31.86 -34.04 12.72
C ALA A 538 -33.27 -34.54 12.40
N THR A 539 -33.38 -35.73 11.78
CA THR A 539 -34.63 -36.34 11.35
C THR A 539 -34.56 -37.84 11.53
N SER A 540 -35.57 -38.57 11.07
CA SER A 540 -35.56 -40.04 11.09
C SER A 540 -36.05 -40.57 9.76
N VAL A 541 -35.47 -41.73 9.35
CA VAL A 541 -35.89 -42.45 8.16
C VAL A 541 -37.20 -43.17 8.45
N ARG A 542 -38.24 -42.90 7.67
CA ARG A 542 -39.53 -43.56 7.74
C ARG A 542 -39.96 -43.98 6.35
N ARG A 543 -40.31 -45.29 6.19
CA ARG A 543 -40.69 -45.87 4.89
C ARG A 543 -39.69 -45.54 3.78
N GLY A 544 -38.38 -45.65 4.09
CA GLY A 544 -37.32 -45.40 3.13
C GLY A 544 -37.14 -43.94 2.71
N ALA A 545 -37.68 -42.97 3.44
CA ALA A 545 -37.54 -41.56 3.15
C ALA A 545 -37.37 -40.74 4.44
N ILE A 546 -36.80 -39.58 4.30
CA ILE A 546 -36.75 -38.52 5.32
C ILE A 546 -37.57 -37.29 4.89
N LYS A 547 -37.86 -36.41 5.82
CA LYS A 547 -38.45 -35.10 5.56
C LYS A 547 -37.45 -34.00 5.88
N ALA A 548 -37.11 -33.20 4.89
CA ALA A 548 -36.31 -31.97 5.01
C ALA A 548 -37.03 -30.84 4.32
N ASN A 549 -37.07 -29.65 4.93
CA ASN A 549 -37.71 -28.43 4.40
C ASN A 549 -39.09 -28.69 3.74
N TYR A 550 -39.99 -29.42 4.45
CA TYR A 550 -41.35 -29.77 3.99
C TYR A 550 -41.40 -30.69 2.73
N ARG A 551 -40.26 -31.14 2.22
CA ARG A 551 -40.13 -32.08 1.10
C ARG A 551 -39.72 -33.46 1.59
N SER A 552 -39.94 -34.49 0.76
CA SER A 552 -39.58 -35.88 1.06
C SER A 552 -38.41 -36.32 0.19
N PHE A 553 -37.39 -36.93 0.80
CA PHE A 553 -36.20 -37.42 0.12
C PHE A 553 -36.03 -38.89 0.40
N ALA A 554 -35.89 -39.69 -0.65
CA ALA A 554 -35.78 -41.11 -0.55
C ALA A 554 -34.33 -41.57 -0.46
N LEU A 555 -34.09 -42.59 0.37
CA LEU A 555 -32.85 -43.34 0.45
C LEU A 555 -32.95 -44.63 -0.35
N SER A 556 -31.79 -45.08 -0.85
CA SER A 556 -31.71 -46.42 -1.45
C SER A 556 -31.89 -47.49 -0.40
N PRO A 557 -32.35 -48.69 -0.81
CA PRO A 557 -32.41 -49.83 0.10
C PRO A 557 -31.07 -50.16 0.75
N GLN A 558 -30.00 -50.01 0.01
CA GLN A 558 -28.62 -50.23 0.47
C GLN A 558 -28.21 -49.22 1.57
N ALA A 559 -28.62 -47.96 1.41
CA ALA A 559 -28.36 -46.93 2.42
C ALA A 559 -29.14 -47.25 3.72
N ILE A 560 -30.40 -47.66 3.60
CA ILE A 560 -31.20 -48.07 4.75
C ILE A 560 -30.52 -49.25 5.49
N GLY A 561 -29.95 -50.21 4.75
CA GLY A 561 -29.21 -51.31 5.31
C GLY A 561 -27.88 -50.96 6.00
N LYS A 562 -27.38 -49.76 5.80
CA LYS A 562 -26.17 -49.24 6.47
C LYS A 562 -26.49 -48.53 7.80
N LEU A 563 -27.76 -48.18 8.05
CA LEU A 563 -28.16 -47.49 9.27
C LEU A 563 -28.03 -48.42 10.48
N LYS A 564 -27.45 -47.88 11.55
CA LYS A 564 -27.24 -48.59 12.82
C LYS A 564 -28.21 -48.15 13.92
N ASP A 565 -28.72 -46.91 13.82
CA ASP A 565 -29.66 -46.38 14.83
C ASP A 565 -31.00 -47.11 14.76
N ARG A 566 -31.46 -47.61 15.90
CA ARG A 566 -32.71 -48.39 16.05
C ARG A 566 -33.98 -47.62 15.63
N ASN A 567 -33.95 -46.29 15.75
CA ASN A 567 -35.06 -45.39 15.39
C ASN A 567 -34.88 -44.77 14.00
N GLY A 568 -33.82 -45.14 13.29
CA GLY A 568 -33.45 -44.55 12.00
C GLY A 568 -33.13 -43.05 12.09
N LYS A 569 -32.56 -42.60 13.22
CA LYS A 569 -32.16 -41.20 13.39
C LYS A 569 -30.97 -40.88 12.49
N VAL A 570 -31.08 -39.82 11.77
CA VAL A 570 -30.06 -39.35 10.83
C VAL A 570 -30.00 -37.82 10.84
N ASP A 571 -28.88 -37.28 10.44
CA ASP A 571 -28.65 -35.88 10.19
C ASP A 571 -28.74 -35.62 8.69
N ALA A 572 -29.57 -34.66 8.30
CA ALA A 572 -29.78 -34.25 6.92
C ALA A 572 -29.15 -32.88 6.71
N TYR A 573 -28.23 -32.80 5.74
CA TYR A 573 -27.57 -31.55 5.33
C TYR A 573 -27.95 -31.20 3.89
N TRP A 574 -28.22 -29.94 3.60
CA TRP A 574 -28.47 -29.52 2.25
C TRP A 574 -28.01 -28.07 2.03
N TRP A 575 -27.73 -27.74 0.77
CA TRP A 575 -27.45 -26.39 0.34
C TRP A 575 -28.69 -25.78 -0.27
N GLU A 576 -28.99 -24.50 0.10
CA GLU A 576 -30.05 -23.70 -0.52
C GLU A 576 -29.41 -22.62 -1.37
N GLN A 577 -29.52 -22.75 -2.70
CA GLN A 577 -29.08 -21.73 -3.64
C GLN A 577 -29.98 -20.51 -3.56
N GLU A 578 -31.30 -20.75 -3.54
CA GLU A 578 -32.36 -19.76 -3.27
C GLU A 578 -33.22 -20.32 -2.12
N GLU A 579 -33.97 -19.42 -1.47
CA GLU A 579 -34.84 -19.82 -0.35
C GLU A 579 -35.78 -20.96 -0.75
N GLY A 580 -35.66 -22.10 -0.07
CA GLY A 580 -36.47 -23.29 -0.33
C GLY A 580 -36.08 -24.13 -1.54
N GLN A 581 -35.09 -23.73 -2.35
CA GLN A 581 -34.59 -24.50 -3.48
C GLN A 581 -33.39 -25.32 -3.04
N MET A 582 -33.55 -26.65 -3.06
CA MET A 582 -32.48 -27.60 -2.77
C MET A 582 -32.49 -28.73 -3.78
N ASP A 583 -31.32 -29.09 -4.29
CA ASP A 583 -31.17 -30.09 -5.35
C ASP A 583 -30.82 -31.48 -4.76
N ALA A 584 -30.10 -31.53 -3.64
CA ALA A 584 -29.66 -32.72 -2.99
C ALA A 584 -29.69 -32.59 -1.47
N VAL A 585 -29.95 -33.72 -0.78
CA VAL A 585 -29.84 -33.81 0.69
C VAL A 585 -28.87 -34.91 1.04
N TYR A 586 -27.86 -34.58 1.80
CA TYR A 586 -26.78 -35.45 2.23
C TYR A 586 -27.11 -36.03 3.61
N ILE A 587 -27.16 -37.34 3.71
CA ILE A 587 -27.59 -38.05 4.92
C ILE A 587 -26.37 -38.59 5.66
N TYR A 588 -26.35 -38.30 6.94
CA TYR A 588 -25.31 -38.74 7.86
C TYR A 588 -25.93 -39.48 9.07
N GLU A 589 -25.20 -40.45 9.61
CA GLU A 589 -25.52 -41.09 10.88
C GLU A 589 -24.29 -41.09 11.78
N GLY A 590 -24.35 -40.34 12.89
CA GLY A 590 -23.23 -40.24 13.82
C GLY A 590 -21.94 -39.72 13.19
N GLY A 591 -22.03 -38.77 12.26
CA GLY A 591 -20.89 -38.19 11.52
C GLY A 591 -20.43 -38.99 10.31
N ARG A 592 -21.00 -40.18 10.06
CA ARG A 592 -20.68 -41.02 8.90
C ARG A 592 -21.63 -40.69 7.75
N TYR A 593 -21.11 -40.40 6.58
CA TYR A 593 -21.89 -40.24 5.34
C TYR A 593 -22.56 -41.56 4.96
N ILE A 594 -23.85 -41.52 4.70
CA ILE A 594 -24.68 -42.67 4.30
C ILE A 594 -24.94 -42.61 2.80
N GLU A 595 -25.61 -41.56 2.32
CA GLU A 595 -26.00 -41.40 0.93
C GLU A 595 -26.49 -39.98 0.64
N THR A 596 -26.46 -39.58 -0.63
CA THR A 596 -27.19 -38.39 -1.13
C THR A 596 -28.62 -38.83 -1.49
N ALA A 597 -29.59 -38.35 -0.72
CA ALA A 597 -31.00 -38.67 -0.93
C ALA A 597 -31.59 -37.80 -2.05
N THR A 598 -32.46 -38.43 -2.86
CA THR A 598 -33.13 -37.77 -3.99
C THR A 598 -34.55 -37.39 -3.63
N GLU A 599 -35.03 -36.25 -4.12
CA GLU A 599 -36.39 -35.76 -3.86
C GLU A 599 -37.44 -36.77 -4.42
N VAL A 600 -38.47 -36.97 -3.64
CA VAL A 600 -39.66 -37.70 -4.06
C VAL A 600 -40.71 -36.70 -4.48
N GLU A 601 -40.72 -36.40 -5.75
CA GLU A 601 -41.68 -35.45 -6.29
C GLU A 601 -43.09 -36.03 -6.33
N ARG A 602 -44.09 -35.18 -6.07
CA ARG A 602 -45.50 -35.57 -6.19
C ARG A 602 -45.91 -35.62 -7.66
N PHE A 603 -46.77 -36.50 -7.99
CA PHE A 603 -47.42 -36.61 -9.31
C PHE A 603 -48.93 -36.40 -9.16
N ASN A 604 -49.62 -36.01 -10.24
CA ASN A 604 -51.05 -35.86 -10.21
C ASN A 604 -51.74 -37.24 -10.15
N GLU A 605 -52.56 -37.44 -9.15
CA GLU A 605 -53.28 -38.71 -8.91
C GLU A 605 -54.34 -38.96 -9.99
N ALA A 606 -55.00 -37.91 -10.49
CA ALA A 606 -56.05 -38.02 -11.49
C ALA A 606 -55.46 -38.36 -12.86
N THR A 607 -55.67 -39.58 -13.36
CA THR A 607 -55.07 -40.09 -14.62
C THR A 607 -55.39 -39.21 -15.84
N ILE A 608 -56.55 -38.52 -15.85
CA ILE A 608 -56.96 -37.63 -16.93
C ILE A 608 -56.15 -36.31 -16.96
N GLU A 609 -55.57 -35.93 -15.83
CA GLU A 609 -54.77 -34.71 -15.68
C GLU A 609 -53.25 -35.02 -15.72
N GLN A 610 -52.88 -36.29 -15.75
CA GLN A 610 -51.46 -36.70 -15.73
C GLN A 610 -50.73 -36.28 -17.01
N THR A 611 -49.68 -35.53 -16.83
CA THR A 611 -48.71 -35.24 -17.88
C THR A 611 -47.74 -36.44 -18.12
N ALA A 612 -46.93 -36.37 -19.17
CA ALA A 612 -45.89 -37.35 -19.40
C ALA A 612 -44.86 -37.37 -18.26
N GLU A 613 -44.63 -36.23 -17.64
CA GLU A 613 -43.74 -36.07 -16.50
C GLU A 613 -44.31 -36.70 -15.24
N ASP A 614 -45.58 -36.54 -14.95
CA ASP A 614 -46.25 -37.21 -13.85
C ASP A 614 -46.17 -38.73 -13.95
N ARG A 615 -46.35 -39.30 -15.14
CA ARG A 615 -46.20 -40.71 -15.39
C ARG A 615 -44.76 -41.20 -15.15
N LYS A 616 -43.75 -40.39 -15.51
CA LYS A 616 -42.35 -40.67 -15.25
C LYS A 616 -42.06 -40.64 -13.74
N LYS A 617 -42.59 -39.67 -13.00
CA LYS A 617 -42.52 -39.58 -11.53
C LYS A 617 -43.16 -40.79 -10.85
N LEU A 618 -44.36 -41.19 -11.27
CA LEU A 618 -45.05 -42.37 -10.79
C LEU A 618 -44.23 -43.66 -11.05
N HIS A 619 -43.74 -43.80 -12.28
CA HIS A 619 -42.91 -44.95 -12.64
C HIS A 619 -41.64 -45.05 -11.79
N GLY A 620 -40.95 -43.94 -11.57
CA GLY A 620 -39.76 -43.87 -10.72
C GLY A 620 -40.08 -44.26 -9.25
N GLN A 621 -41.22 -43.85 -8.72
CA GLN A 621 -41.65 -44.24 -7.38
C GLN A 621 -41.96 -45.74 -7.30
N LEU A 622 -42.66 -46.32 -8.27
CA LEU A 622 -42.95 -47.72 -8.34
C LEU A 622 -41.69 -48.58 -8.47
N GLN A 623 -40.71 -48.13 -9.26
CA GLN A 623 -39.41 -48.79 -9.34
C GLN A 623 -38.68 -48.80 -8.00
N ARG A 624 -38.74 -47.73 -7.22
CA ARG A 624 -38.16 -47.67 -5.87
C ARG A 624 -38.80 -48.68 -4.93
N VAL A 625 -40.13 -48.80 -4.93
CA VAL A 625 -40.85 -49.80 -4.13
C VAL A 625 -40.38 -51.18 -4.52
N LYS A 626 -40.35 -51.49 -5.82
CA LYS A 626 -39.88 -52.80 -6.32
C LYS A 626 -38.44 -53.12 -5.91
N SER A 627 -37.54 -52.12 -6.03
CA SER A 627 -36.13 -52.26 -5.64
C SER A 627 -35.99 -52.56 -4.14
N PHE A 628 -36.79 -51.88 -3.30
CA PHE A 628 -36.81 -52.14 -1.87
C PHE A 628 -37.30 -53.55 -1.55
N ASP A 629 -38.41 -53.95 -2.17
CA ASP A 629 -38.95 -55.31 -1.96
C ASP A 629 -37.96 -56.40 -2.38
N THR A 630 -37.30 -56.24 -3.54
CA THR A 630 -36.26 -57.14 -4.01
C THR A 630 -35.10 -57.21 -3.02
N TYR A 631 -34.58 -56.06 -2.56
CA TYR A 631 -33.48 -55.95 -1.61
C TYR A 631 -33.78 -56.68 -0.29
N ILE A 632 -35.00 -56.50 0.23
CA ILE A 632 -35.43 -57.19 1.47
C ILE A 632 -35.60 -58.67 1.23
N THR A 633 -36.24 -59.07 0.11
CA THR A 633 -36.48 -60.47 -0.21
C THR A 633 -35.19 -61.26 -0.35
N GLU A 634 -34.19 -60.71 -0.98
CA GLU A 634 -32.87 -61.35 -1.13
C GLU A 634 -32.10 -61.49 0.19
N ARG A 635 -32.50 -60.78 1.23
CA ARG A 635 -31.89 -60.86 2.57
C ARG A 635 -32.74 -61.48 3.63
N LEU A 636 -33.91 -62.02 3.23
CA LEU A 636 -34.73 -62.75 4.14
C LEU A 636 -34.00 -64.02 4.58
N PRO A 637 -33.78 -64.25 5.86
CA PRO A 637 -33.17 -65.48 6.35
C PRO A 637 -34.13 -66.62 6.17
N ASP A 638 -33.58 -67.83 6.08
CA ASP A 638 -34.36 -69.05 6.12
C ASP A 638 -35.17 -69.16 7.41
N LYS A 639 -36.37 -69.69 7.29
CA LYS A 639 -37.27 -69.87 8.46
C LYS A 639 -36.64 -70.83 9.51
N ALA A 640 -36.23 -70.23 10.61
CA ALA A 640 -35.87 -71.08 11.77
C ALA A 640 -37.13 -71.74 12.38
N ARG A 641 -37.10 -72.99 12.52
CA ARG A 641 -38.13 -73.70 13.24
C ARG A 641 -37.66 -73.99 14.66
N LEU A 642 -38.40 -73.52 15.65
CA LEU A 642 -38.17 -73.87 17.04
C LEU A 642 -38.54 -75.32 17.23
N LEU A 643 -37.59 -76.12 17.69
CA LEU A 643 -37.86 -77.47 18.14
C LEU A 643 -38.54 -77.34 19.50
N LYS A 644 -39.79 -77.86 19.59
CA LYS A 644 -40.45 -77.95 20.87
C LYS A 644 -39.78 -79.04 21.72
N GLU A 645 -39.85 -78.91 23.05
CA GLU A 645 -39.23 -79.81 24.03
C GLU A 645 -39.58 -81.29 23.81
N GLU A 646 -40.75 -81.60 23.25
CA GLU A 646 -41.18 -82.97 22.88
C GLU A 646 -40.37 -83.62 21.75
N THR A 647 -39.68 -82.82 20.93
CA THR A 647 -38.78 -83.29 19.87
C THR A 647 -37.33 -83.43 20.34
N HIS A 648 -36.98 -82.93 21.52
CA HIS A 648 -35.66 -83.12 22.12
C HIS A 648 -35.29 -84.59 22.36
N ARG A 649 -36.28 -85.43 22.66
CA ARG A 649 -36.06 -86.92 22.84
C ARG A 649 -35.73 -87.67 21.55
N MET A 650 -36.06 -87.10 20.39
CA MET A 650 -35.69 -87.67 19.08
C MET A 650 -34.32 -87.21 18.58
N LEU A 651 -33.77 -86.16 19.17
CA LEU A 651 -32.47 -85.53 18.72
C LEU A 651 -31.27 -86.13 19.48
N THR A 652 -31.47 -86.89 20.55
CA THR A 652 -30.39 -87.59 21.30
C THR A 652 -29.71 -88.67 20.50
N ASP A 653 -30.32 -89.13 19.39
CA ASP A 653 -29.78 -90.19 18.51
C ASP A 653 -29.13 -89.62 17.23
N LEU A 654 -29.04 -88.26 17.08
CA LEU A 654 -28.35 -87.60 15.97
C LEU A 654 -27.00 -87.04 16.45
N GLU A 655 -25.93 -87.41 15.73
CA GLU A 655 -24.61 -86.82 16.03
C GLU A 655 -24.68 -85.30 16.08
N PRO A 656 -24.09 -84.65 17.06
CA PRO A 656 -24.17 -83.25 17.22
C PRO A 656 -23.40 -82.55 16.09
N GLN A 657 -24.12 -81.93 15.18
CA GLN A 657 -23.52 -80.84 14.35
C GLN A 657 -23.28 -79.63 15.25
N GLU A 658 -22.15 -78.96 15.03
CA GLU A 658 -21.76 -77.82 15.83
C GLU A 658 -22.91 -76.82 15.99
N VAL A 659 -23.34 -76.65 17.22
CA VAL A 659 -24.38 -75.70 17.62
C VAL A 659 -23.67 -74.38 17.92
N VAL A 660 -23.98 -73.39 17.15
CA VAL A 660 -23.59 -72.02 17.50
C VAL A 660 -24.32 -71.56 18.75
N THR A 661 -23.65 -71.57 19.88
CA THR A 661 -24.21 -71.16 21.17
C THR A 661 -24.27 -69.59 21.18
N LEU A 662 -25.49 -69.10 21.09
CA LEU A 662 -25.77 -67.72 21.45
C LEU A 662 -25.82 -67.61 22.99
N ARG A 663 -24.91 -66.81 23.58
CA ARG A 663 -24.95 -66.53 25.03
C ARG A 663 -25.97 -65.47 25.31
N ARG A 664 -26.81 -65.65 26.29
CA ARG A 664 -27.76 -64.70 26.81
C ARG A 664 -27.03 -63.86 27.88
N GLY A 665 -26.98 -62.57 27.75
CA GLY A 665 -26.47 -61.67 28.77
C GLY A 665 -27.33 -61.65 30.03
N GLU A 666 -26.82 -61.21 31.15
CA GLU A 666 -27.53 -61.09 32.43
C GLU A 666 -28.79 -60.24 32.36
N ASP A 667 -28.93 -59.43 31.35
CA ASP A 667 -30.07 -58.54 31.02
C ASP A 667 -31.16 -59.20 30.18
N GLY A 668 -30.94 -60.44 29.78
CA GLY A 668 -31.92 -61.26 29.01
C GLY A 668 -31.94 -61.00 27.50
N GLU A 669 -31.04 -60.14 26.95
CA GLU A 669 -30.87 -59.86 25.53
C GLU A 669 -29.76 -60.76 24.91
N LEU A 670 -29.82 -60.98 23.59
CA LEU A 670 -28.82 -61.73 22.84
C LEU A 670 -27.74 -60.78 22.34
N HIS A 671 -26.51 -60.91 22.85
CA HIS A 671 -25.37 -60.16 22.44
C HIS A 671 -24.45 -60.88 21.47
N ASP A 672 -23.98 -60.26 20.44
CA ASP A 672 -22.93 -60.74 19.55
C ASP A 672 -21.56 -60.47 20.20
N GLU A 673 -20.68 -61.47 20.28
CA GLU A 673 -19.37 -61.38 20.96
C GLU A 673 -18.41 -60.41 20.38
N ASN A 674 -18.77 -59.61 19.32
CA ASN A 674 -17.95 -58.63 18.67
C ASN A 674 -18.35 -57.18 18.92
N GLU A 675 -19.32 -56.84 19.76
CA GLU A 675 -19.63 -55.46 20.12
C GLU A 675 -18.70 -54.98 21.24
N THR A 676 -17.68 -54.25 20.85
CA THR A 676 -16.89 -53.43 21.77
C THR A 676 -17.69 -52.23 22.25
N GLU A 677 -17.74 -52.12 23.54
CA GLU A 677 -18.09 -50.99 24.43
C GLU A 677 -18.83 -49.77 23.93
N ASP A 678 -19.91 -49.53 24.64
CA ASP A 678 -20.79 -48.38 24.70
C ASP A 678 -20.07 -47.02 24.56
N TRP A 679 -20.38 -46.31 23.50
CA TRP A 679 -20.13 -44.89 23.43
C TRP A 679 -21.35 -44.11 23.95
N LEU A 680 -21.26 -43.59 25.14
CA LEU A 680 -22.12 -42.51 25.60
C LEU A 680 -21.87 -41.29 24.71
N VAL A 681 -22.63 -41.17 23.63
CA VAL A 681 -22.62 -39.96 22.78
C VAL A 681 -23.41 -38.87 23.48
N THR A 682 -22.72 -38.01 24.23
CA THR A 682 -23.21 -36.64 24.41
C THR A 682 -23.39 -36.07 23.02
N SER A 683 -24.58 -35.58 22.70
CA SER A 683 -24.86 -34.96 21.41
C SER A 683 -23.74 -33.97 21.05
N PRO A 684 -22.92 -34.24 20.03
CA PRO A 684 -21.88 -33.32 19.66
C PRO A 684 -22.53 -32.01 19.17
N GLU A 685 -21.96 -30.89 19.54
CA GLU A 685 -22.34 -29.61 18.97
C GLU A 685 -22.24 -29.65 17.44
N VAL A 686 -23.04 -28.87 16.75
CA VAL A 686 -23.18 -28.87 15.29
C VAL A 686 -21.81 -28.79 14.57
N ASP A 687 -20.85 -28.08 15.16
CA ASP A 687 -19.51 -27.93 14.61
C ASP A 687 -18.67 -29.23 14.73
N ASP A 688 -18.87 -30.03 15.77
CA ASP A 688 -18.23 -31.33 15.97
C ASP A 688 -18.75 -32.34 14.96
N ILE A 689 -20.05 -32.33 14.68
CA ILE A 689 -20.67 -33.19 13.66
C ILE A 689 -20.14 -32.81 12.27
N ARG A 690 -20.01 -31.51 11.98
CA ARG A 690 -19.45 -31.01 10.72
C ARG A 690 -17.98 -31.38 10.54
N ALA A 691 -17.18 -31.31 11.61
CA ALA A 691 -15.77 -31.69 11.57
C ALA A 691 -15.59 -33.21 11.32
N ARG A 692 -16.45 -34.05 11.91
CA ARG A 692 -16.43 -35.52 11.66
C ARG A 692 -16.88 -35.86 10.24
N ALA A 693 -17.91 -35.18 9.75
CA ALA A 693 -18.37 -35.36 8.37
C ALA A 693 -17.33 -35.00 7.31
N LEU A 694 -16.41 -34.06 7.63
CA LEU A 694 -15.28 -33.72 6.78
C LEU A 694 -14.20 -34.82 6.69
N ALA A 695 -14.04 -35.62 7.72
CA ALA A 695 -13.05 -36.70 7.73
C ALA A 695 -13.44 -37.88 6.79
N ASP A 696 -14.74 -38.02 6.47
CA ASP A 696 -15.27 -39.04 5.57
C ASP A 696 -15.39 -38.55 4.09
N LEU A 697 -15.05 -37.27 3.81
CA LEU A 697 -14.96 -36.68 2.49
C LEU A 697 -13.52 -36.65 1.97
#